data_765455ad05277b0faf7ff1d21f8e7f71
#
_entry.id   765455ad05277b0faf7ff1d21f8e7f71
#
_cell.length_a   1.000
_cell.length_b   1.000
_cell.length_c   1.000
_cell.angle_alpha   90.00
_cell.angle_beta   90.00
_cell.angle_gamma   90.00
#
_symmetry.space_group_name_H-M   'P 1'
#
loop_
_entity.id
_entity.type
_entity.pdbx_description
1 polymer ?
#
loop_
_entity_poly.entity_id
_entity_poly.type
_entity_poly.pdbx_seq_one_letter_code
_entity_poly.pdbx_strand_id
1 'polypeptide(L)'
;MSGSVVDDQNLPLLGANVVAIHTPTGTKYGAITNEDGLFRILNLRVGGPYTVTVSYVGFKPHSLTNVYLSLGETFNANINLTSESQTLDEVVVVSDRSGTFNGDRTGAETSVGRRELTRLPTISRSAQDFTRLEPTASGNSFGGRNDQFNNFSLDGAVFNNPFGLDAATPGGQTGSQPISLDAIEQIQVSTAPYDVTQSGFTGAAVNAVTKSGTNEFHGTVYGFTRNESLTGGKIKGEDVTKPDLNQNQYGVSIGGPIVKDKLFFFANFEKDERDDLGTNGWVPNSGSGAINESRVLESDLMSVQSALASAGYDTGSYDGFTHASESTKGIFKLDWNINDDHRLAVIYNFLRASKEKPAHPTALNTRGPDANTLQFQNSGYEINNNLNSFQLELNSTFSSTTTNKLQVGYTHFDDFRNPFSTPAPVINITKDGSPYIIAGHEPFSINNKLDQKVFQVTNNMNFFKGNHTYTVGFSFEKFQFDNSFNLKGYGFDVFGSVDIADFDASNYDFAAAQATFNTKNALGEGVDGGWLLAETNVGQLAFYVQDEWNISEKFRLTYGVRIDKPLFFDTADKAQEFIDTDNGEIYLPDTEYFDPETGEALLIDSTEMPNNDWLISPRVGFNYDIKGDNSFKLRGGTGVFTGRFPFVWVGNQVSGVDAFFYQAVDPDFKFPQVWRTNIGVDKRLDNGLILTADLSYTEDLNAAHVQNWALNDPSSTLEGVDNRPIYQTSDFATNQFGGPTNAYVFTNSKSGRTYNATFKAEKSFSNGLFASLAYNYLDSKDVNSIDAEITGDAFNANAIRGNANDDIL
;
A
#
# COMPACT_ATOMS: atom_id res chain seq x y z
N MET A 1 18.13 -12.51 17.55
CA MET A 1 19.49 -13.05 17.69
C MET A 1 19.40 -14.47 18.21
N SER A 2 20.19 -15.38 17.66
CA SER A 2 20.28 -16.76 18.14
C SER A 2 21.73 -17.22 18.06
N GLY A 3 22.05 -18.39 18.60
CA GLY A 3 23.38 -18.99 18.48
C GLY A 3 23.60 -20.16 19.40
N SER A 4 24.82 -20.66 19.38
CA SER A 4 25.29 -21.74 20.25
C SER A 4 26.54 -21.30 21.05
N VAL A 5 26.67 -21.84 22.24
CA VAL A 5 27.85 -21.63 23.08
C VAL A 5 28.45 -23.01 23.41
N VAL A 6 29.68 -23.21 22.99
CA VAL A 6 30.42 -24.45 23.20
C VAL A 6 31.76 -24.17 23.88
N ASP A 7 32.40 -25.21 24.46
CA ASP A 7 33.75 -25.12 24.98
C ASP A 7 34.81 -25.38 23.89
N ASP A 8 36.09 -25.40 24.29
CA ASP A 8 37.25 -25.65 23.43
C ASP A 8 37.28 -27.09 22.84
N GLN A 9 36.42 -27.99 23.33
CA GLN A 9 36.24 -29.35 22.80
C GLN A 9 34.97 -29.52 21.97
N ASN A 10 34.28 -28.39 21.65
CA ASN A 10 32.96 -28.29 20.97
C ASN A 10 31.83 -28.97 21.77
N LEU A 11 31.93 -29.06 23.09
CA LEU A 11 30.84 -29.56 23.93
C LEU A 11 29.89 -28.39 24.28
N PRO A 12 28.56 -28.60 24.26
CA PRO A 12 27.61 -27.57 24.57
C PRO A 12 27.69 -27.11 26.03
N LEU A 13 27.61 -25.83 26.29
CA LEU A 13 27.64 -25.25 27.63
C LEU A 13 26.20 -24.88 28.07
N LEU A 14 25.61 -25.70 28.91
CA LEU A 14 24.30 -25.44 29.55
C LEU A 14 24.46 -24.32 30.62
N GLY A 15 23.60 -23.31 30.56
CA GLY A 15 23.55 -22.24 31.57
C GLY A 15 24.55 -21.12 31.35
N ALA A 16 25.20 -21.04 30.18
CA ALA A 16 25.99 -19.88 29.83
C ALA A 16 25.09 -18.63 29.69
N ASN A 17 25.54 -17.54 30.29
CA ASN A 17 24.83 -16.28 30.30
C ASN A 17 25.21 -15.46 29.04
N VAL A 18 24.22 -15.12 28.21
CA VAL A 18 24.35 -14.30 27.00
C VAL A 18 23.69 -12.97 27.23
N VAL A 19 24.44 -11.87 27.19
CA VAL A 19 23.93 -10.51 27.34
C VAL A 19 24.26 -9.70 26.07
N ALA A 20 23.20 -9.22 25.39
CA ALA A 20 23.30 -8.29 24.27
C ALA A 20 22.93 -6.88 24.75
N ILE A 21 23.87 -5.94 24.64
CA ILE A 21 23.65 -4.54 25.01
C ILE A 21 23.58 -3.72 23.72
N HIS A 22 22.46 -3.05 23.50
CA HIS A 22 22.33 -2.02 22.48
C HIS A 22 23.12 -0.78 22.93
N THR A 23 24.33 -0.61 22.43
CA THR A 23 25.26 0.42 22.89
C THR A 23 24.68 1.84 22.87
N PRO A 24 23.91 2.28 21.83
CA PRO A 24 23.38 3.64 21.80
C PRO A 24 22.36 3.95 22.91
N THR A 25 21.67 2.94 23.44
CA THR A 25 20.62 3.15 24.47
C THR A 25 20.96 2.50 25.81
N GLY A 26 22.06 1.73 25.91
CA GLY A 26 22.37 0.96 27.11
C GLY A 26 21.36 -0.19 27.39
N THR A 27 20.36 -0.40 26.53
CA THR A 27 19.33 -1.43 26.72
C THR A 27 19.95 -2.82 26.71
N LYS A 28 19.65 -3.58 27.76
CA LYS A 28 20.16 -4.96 27.94
C LYS A 28 19.09 -5.96 27.56
N TYR A 29 19.53 -7.01 26.87
CA TYR A 29 18.75 -8.19 26.52
C TYR A 29 19.54 -9.42 26.96
N GLY A 30 18.88 -10.38 27.59
CA GLY A 30 19.56 -11.55 28.13
C GLY A 30 18.92 -12.87 27.72
N ALA A 31 19.74 -13.90 27.62
CA ALA A 31 19.29 -15.28 27.50
C ALA A 31 20.29 -16.20 28.23
N ILE A 32 19.81 -17.40 28.55
CA ILE A 32 20.63 -18.46 29.12
C ILE A 32 20.63 -19.64 28.15
N THR A 33 21.76 -20.27 27.90
CA THR A 33 21.83 -21.43 27.00
C THR A 33 21.14 -22.66 27.59
N ASN A 34 20.48 -23.43 26.72
CA ASN A 34 19.84 -24.69 27.07
C ASN A 34 20.83 -25.89 27.11
N GLU A 35 20.34 -27.13 27.25
CA GLU A 35 21.14 -28.37 27.32
C GLU A 35 21.97 -28.59 26.06
N ASP A 36 21.54 -28.10 24.91
CA ASP A 36 22.24 -28.15 23.63
C ASP A 36 23.18 -26.96 23.43
N GLY A 37 23.37 -26.10 24.44
CA GLY A 37 24.19 -24.89 24.37
C GLY A 37 23.53 -23.76 23.53
N LEU A 38 22.27 -23.90 23.11
CA LEU A 38 21.59 -22.95 22.28
C LEU A 38 20.97 -21.83 23.09
N PHE A 39 21.01 -20.61 22.54
CA PHE A 39 20.30 -19.45 23.09
C PHE A 39 19.50 -18.71 22.02
N ARG A 40 18.48 -17.98 22.43
CA ARG A 40 17.68 -17.11 21.58
C ARG A 40 17.23 -15.85 22.32
N ILE A 41 17.40 -14.69 21.66
CA ILE A 41 16.94 -13.40 22.14
C ILE A 41 16.07 -12.81 21.03
N LEU A 42 14.76 -12.61 21.30
CA LEU A 42 13.80 -12.00 20.39
C LEU A 42 13.55 -10.55 20.76
N ASN A 43 12.82 -9.85 19.90
CA ASN A 43 12.35 -8.48 20.10
C ASN A 43 13.49 -7.49 20.39
N LEU A 44 14.68 -7.73 19.80
CA LEU A 44 15.75 -6.76 19.83
C LEU A 44 15.42 -5.59 18.89
N ARG A 45 15.83 -4.41 19.27
CA ARG A 45 15.71 -3.22 18.45
C ARG A 45 16.52 -3.35 17.16
N VAL A 46 15.98 -2.95 16.04
CA VAL A 46 16.67 -2.88 14.74
C VAL A 46 17.81 -1.85 14.80
N GLY A 47 18.89 -2.08 14.07
CA GLY A 47 20.07 -1.23 14.05
C GLY A 47 21.17 -1.72 15.01
N GLY A 48 21.82 -0.81 15.69
CA GLY A 48 22.97 -1.11 16.56
C GLY A 48 23.90 0.10 16.67
N PRO A 49 25.18 -0.07 17.10
CA PRO A 49 25.83 -1.36 17.36
C PRO A 49 25.39 -2.03 18.67
N TYR A 50 25.44 -3.35 18.68
CA TYR A 50 25.34 -4.15 19.89
C TYR A 50 26.71 -4.66 20.33
N THR A 51 26.86 -4.84 21.64
CA THR A 51 27.90 -5.64 22.25
C THR A 51 27.27 -6.87 22.85
N VAL A 52 27.66 -8.07 22.37
CA VAL A 52 27.15 -9.35 22.86
C VAL A 52 28.23 -9.99 23.68
N THR A 53 27.99 -10.18 24.97
CA THR A 53 28.95 -10.82 25.91
C THR A 53 28.39 -12.16 26.38
N VAL A 54 29.19 -13.20 26.24
CA VAL A 54 28.88 -14.53 26.74
C VAL A 54 29.83 -14.86 27.89
N SER A 55 29.28 -15.34 28.98
CA SER A 55 30.04 -15.72 30.19
C SER A 55 29.60 -17.06 30.76
N TYR A 56 30.55 -17.85 31.24
CA TYR A 56 30.29 -19.11 31.91
C TYR A 56 31.36 -19.35 32.99
N VAL A 57 30.97 -20.01 34.07
CA VAL A 57 31.88 -20.23 35.22
C VAL A 57 33.07 -21.12 34.79
N GLY A 58 34.29 -20.66 35.03
CA GLY A 58 35.55 -21.35 34.65
C GLY A 58 36.03 -21.08 33.22
N PHE A 59 35.32 -20.19 32.48
CA PHE A 59 35.70 -19.78 31.13
C PHE A 59 35.88 -18.25 31.04
N LYS A 60 36.75 -17.82 30.14
CA LYS A 60 36.89 -16.39 29.87
C LYS A 60 35.65 -15.88 29.15
N PRO A 61 35.13 -14.72 29.60
CA PRO A 61 34.03 -14.06 28.85
C PRO A 61 34.48 -13.75 27.41
N HIS A 62 33.61 -14.03 26.46
CA HIS A 62 33.78 -13.68 25.05
C HIS A 62 32.84 -12.53 24.66
N SER A 63 33.34 -11.52 23.94
CA SER A 63 32.55 -10.38 23.52
C SER A 63 32.64 -10.18 22.02
N LEU A 64 31.46 -10.07 21.38
CA LEU A 64 31.29 -9.62 19.99
C LEU A 64 30.87 -8.15 20.01
N THR A 65 31.65 -7.29 19.37
CA THR A 65 31.36 -5.84 19.28
C THR A 65 30.94 -5.46 17.87
N ASN A 66 30.29 -4.31 17.73
CA ASN A 66 29.83 -3.79 16.44
C ASN A 66 28.85 -4.71 15.69
N VAL A 67 27.99 -5.42 16.43
CA VAL A 67 26.92 -6.23 15.84
C VAL A 67 25.75 -5.31 15.46
N TYR A 68 25.29 -5.40 14.22
CA TYR A 68 24.13 -4.68 13.71
C TYR A 68 23.02 -5.68 13.36
N LEU A 69 21.77 -5.31 13.66
CA LEU A 69 20.59 -6.13 13.40
C LEU A 69 19.74 -5.47 12.32
N SER A 70 19.36 -6.24 11.31
CA SER A 70 18.45 -5.82 10.26
C SER A 70 17.03 -6.31 10.55
N LEU A 71 16.04 -5.61 10.01
CA LEU A 71 14.63 -6.00 10.12
C LEU A 71 14.41 -7.37 9.44
N GLY A 72 13.62 -8.23 10.08
CA GLY A 72 13.32 -9.57 9.57
C GLY A 72 14.49 -10.56 9.60
N GLU A 73 15.63 -10.19 10.18
CA GLU A 73 16.84 -10.99 10.17
C GLU A 73 17.26 -11.43 11.57
N THR A 74 17.68 -12.67 11.71
CA THR A 74 18.32 -13.15 12.95
C THR A 74 19.83 -13.23 12.81
N PHE A 75 20.53 -12.46 13.61
CA PHE A 75 21.98 -12.57 13.75
C PHE A 75 22.33 -13.86 14.50
N ASN A 76 23.16 -14.73 13.89
CA ASN A 76 23.63 -15.96 14.50
C ASN A 76 25.02 -15.74 15.13
N ALA A 77 25.09 -15.94 16.45
CA ALA A 77 26.32 -15.82 17.26
C ALA A 77 26.73 -17.18 17.80
N ASN A 78 27.47 -17.94 17.01
CA ASN A 78 28.09 -19.21 17.47
C ASN A 78 29.44 -18.91 18.14
N ILE A 79 29.54 -19.24 19.43
CA ILE A 79 30.61 -18.79 20.29
C ILE A 79 31.32 -20.00 20.93
N ASN A 80 32.61 -20.04 20.77
CA ASN A 80 33.46 -20.99 21.46
C ASN A 80 34.16 -20.30 22.64
N LEU A 81 33.89 -20.74 23.87
CA LEU A 81 34.51 -20.21 25.07
C LEU A 81 35.82 -21.00 25.38
N THR A 82 36.83 -20.23 25.69
CA THR A 82 38.13 -20.80 26.10
C THR A 82 38.24 -20.83 27.62
N SER A 83 38.85 -21.90 28.16
CA SER A 83 39.07 -22.01 29.60
C SER A 83 40.03 -20.90 30.11
N GLU A 84 39.90 -20.49 31.38
CA GLU A 84 40.67 -19.37 31.96
C GLU A 84 42.20 -19.56 31.89
N SER A 85 42.69 -20.76 31.60
CA SER A 85 44.11 -21.08 31.50
C SER A 85 44.78 -20.69 30.19
N GLN A 86 44.08 -20.24 29.16
CA GLN A 86 44.62 -19.86 27.84
C GLN A 86 44.50 -18.35 27.56
N THR A 87 45.52 -17.76 26.95
CA THR A 87 45.53 -16.35 26.49
C THR A 87 45.09 -16.26 25.03
N LEU A 88 43.99 -15.59 24.76
CA LEU A 88 43.58 -15.20 23.40
C LEU A 88 43.14 -13.73 23.37
N ASP A 89 43.37 -13.08 22.23
CA ASP A 89 43.03 -11.67 22.00
C ASP A 89 41.51 -11.48 21.71
N GLU A 90 41.02 -10.26 21.93
CA GLU A 90 39.65 -9.83 21.64
C GLU A 90 39.32 -10.01 20.14
N VAL A 91 38.32 -10.76 19.82
CA VAL A 91 37.89 -10.97 18.44
C VAL A 91 36.86 -9.88 18.05
N VAL A 92 37.28 -8.97 17.19
CA VAL A 92 36.38 -7.99 16.58
C VAL A 92 35.66 -8.63 15.39
N VAL A 93 34.41 -8.98 15.53
CA VAL A 93 33.57 -9.47 14.42
C VAL A 93 32.89 -8.26 13.79
N VAL A 94 33.15 -8.03 12.51
CA VAL A 94 32.35 -7.10 11.69
C VAL A 94 31.21 -7.90 11.13
N SER A 95 29.99 -7.67 11.62
CA SER A 95 28.80 -8.32 11.06
C SER A 95 28.61 -7.95 9.59
N ASP A 96 28.21 -8.92 8.78
CA ASP A 96 27.82 -8.66 7.40
C ASP A 96 26.53 -7.80 7.38
N ARG A 97 26.65 -6.59 6.85
CA ARG A 97 25.53 -5.63 6.79
C ARG A 97 24.57 -5.88 5.64
N SER A 98 24.84 -6.89 4.80
CA SER A 98 24.03 -7.17 3.61
C SER A 98 22.75 -7.99 3.90
N GLY A 99 22.68 -8.61 5.08
CA GLY A 99 21.55 -9.46 5.47
C GLY A 99 21.39 -10.77 4.67
N THR A 100 22.12 -10.91 3.56
CA THR A 100 21.98 -12.02 2.59
C THR A 100 22.23 -13.39 3.22
N PHE A 101 23.12 -13.49 4.20
CA PHE A 101 23.50 -14.75 4.87
C PHE A 101 22.80 -14.95 6.21
N ASN A 102 21.63 -14.34 6.40
CA ASN A 102 20.83 -14.55 7.59
C ASN A 102 20.35 -16.01 7.70
N GLY A 103 20.30 -16.53 8.94
CA GLY A 103 19.86 -17.90 9.23
C GLY A 103 18.34 -18.12 9.11
N ASP A 104 17.53 -17.06 9.24
CA ASP A 104 16.07 -17.13 9.21
C ASP A 104 15.48 -16.83 7.83
N ARG A 105 16.28 -16.33 6.91
CA ARG A 105 15.84 -16.03 5.56
C ARG A 105 15.44 -17.30 4.82
N THR A 106 14.14 -17.45 4.58
CA THR A 106 13.57 -18.59 3.85
C THR A 106 13.11 -18.18 2.45
N GLY A 107 12.54 -16.99 2.30
CA GLY A 107 12.02 -16.47 1.05
C GLY A 107 12.91 -15.44 0.35
N ALA A 108 12.35 -14.83 -0.70
CA ALA A 108 12.96 -13.69 -1.39
C ALA A 108 12.63 -12.40 -0.62
N GLU A 109 13.67 -11.71 -0.21
CA GLU A 109 13.54 -10.44 0.54
C GLU A 109 14.71 -9.51 0.24
N THR A 110 14.42 -8.21 0.28
CA THR A 110 15.40 -7.13 0.14
C THR A 110 15.29 -6.19 1.33
N SER A 111 16.42 -6.00 2.01
CA SER A 111 16.55 -5.11 3.15
C SER A 111 17.30 -3.85 2.73
N VAL A 112 16.72 -2.68 3.02
CA VAL A 112 17.26 -1.35 2.68
C VAL A 112 17.58 -0.65 3.99
N GLY A 113 18.84 -0.55 4.30
CA GLY A 113 19.32 0.05 5.54
C GLY A 113 19.66 1.54 5.41
N ARG A 114 20.10 2.13 6.51
CA ARG A 114 20.44 3.55 6.61
C ARG A 114 21.46 4.02 5.56
N ARG A 115 22.39 3.13 5.16
CA ARG A 115 23.40 3.48 4.15
C ARG A 115 22.76 3.76 2.79
N GLU A 116 21.84 2.91 2.35
CA GLU A 116 21.11 3.04 1.09
C GLU A 116 20.18 4.26 1.16
N LEU A 117 19.40 4.39 2.25
CA LEU A 117 18.46 5.48 2.49
C LEU A 117 19.13 6.88 2.45
N THR A 118 20.40 6.97 2.85
CA THR A 118 21.11 8.26 2.92
C THR A 118 21.99 8.56 1.71
N ARG A 119 22.30 7.58 0.85
CA ARG A 119 23.29 7.71 -0.23
C ARG A 119 22.73 7.57 -1.63
N LEU A 120 21.64 6.81 -1.79
CA LEU A 120 21.03 6.62 -3.10
C LEU A 120 20.17 7.83 -3.46
N PRO A 121 20.14 8.19 -4.76
CA PRO A 121 19.29 9.30 -5.22
C PRO A 121 17.82 8.93 -5.12
N THR A 122 17.01 9.91 -4.77
CA THR A 122 15.56 9.81 -4.68
C THR A 122 14.91 10.88 -5.56
N ILE A 123 13.69 10.61 -6.00
CA ILE A 123 12.89 11.57 -6.79
C ILE A 123 11.83 12.22 -5.89
N SER A 124 11.05 11.41 -5.19
CA SER A 124 9.97 11.86 -4.32
C SER A 124 10.35 11.88 -2.82
N ARG A 125 11.56 11.42 -2.47
CA ARG A 125 12.03 11.25 -1.08
C ARG A 125 11.07 10.40 -0.25
N SER A 126 10.66 9.29 -0.81
CA SER A 126 9.71 8.36 -0.23
C SER A 126 10.32 6.98 0.06
N ALA A 127 9.67 6.19 0.91
CA ALA A 127 10.01 4.79 1.08
C ALA A 127 9.93 4.03 -0.26
N GLN A 128 8.99 4.39 -1.12
CA GLN A 128 8.78 3.79 -2.44
C GLN A 128 9.96 4.01 -3.39
N ASP A 129 10.71 5.10 -3.27
CA ASP A 129 11.94 5.30 -4.05
C ASP A 129 12.98 4.18 -3.80
N PHE A 130 12.89 3.50 -2.67
CA PHE A 130 13.82 2.44 -2.25
C PHE A 130 13.28 1.03 -2.47
N THR A 131 11.97 0.85 -2.55
CA THR A 131 11.38 -0.47 -2.87
C THR A 131 11.79 -0.96 -4.26
N ARG A 132 12.17 -0.05 -5.17
CA ARG A 132 12.78 -0.37 -6.49
C ARG A 132 14.10 -1.15 -6.41
N LEU A 133 14.74 -1.24 -5.23
CA LEU A 133 15.91 -2.08 -5.01
C LEU A 133 15.57 -3.58 -4.91
N GLU A 134 14.27 -3.89 -4.72
CA GLU A 134 13.77 -5.24 -4.88
C GLU A 134 13.69 -5.56 -6.40
N PRO A 135 14.39 -6.59 -6.90
CA PRO A 135 14.47 -6.86 -8.33
C PRO A 135 13.13 -7.20 -9.02
N THR A 136 12.13 -7.63 -8.23
CA THR A 136 10.78 -7.94 -8.74
C THR A 136 9.85 -6.72 -8.79
N ALA A 137 10.34 -5.54 -8.35
CA ALA A 137 9.55 -4.32 -8.29
C ALA A 137 9.42 -3.65 -9.67
N SER A 138 8.21 -3.21 -9.99
CA SER A 138 7.89 -2.31 -11.10
C SER A 138 6.96 -1.21 -10.57
N GLY A 139 7.51 -0.01 -10.29
CA GLY A 139 6.80 0.99 -9.49
C GLY A 139 6.49 0.47 -8.09
N ASN A 140 5.21 0.46 -7.74
CA ASN A 140 4.71 -0.08 -6.48
C ASN A 140 4.23 -1.53 -6.58
N SER A 141 4.24 -2.12 -7.77
CA SER A 141 3.90 -3.52 -8.03
C SER A 141 5.08 -4.43 -7.72
N PHE A 142 4.83 -5.61 -7.18
CA PHE A 142 5.83 -6.63 -6.92
C PHE A 142 5.42 -7.97 -7.52
N GLY A 143 6.34 -8.57 -8.28
CA GLY A 143 6.10 -9.86 -8.92
C GLY A 143 4.88 -9.86 -9.85
N GLY A 144 4.60 -8.74 -10.53
CA GLY A 144 3.47 -8.58 -11.45
C GLY A 144 2.11 -8.38 -10.77
N ARG A 145 2.05 -8.19 -9.43
CA ARG A 145 0.82 -7.94 -8.69
C ARG A 145 0.61 -6.45 -8.46
N ASN A 146 -0.63 -5.97 -8.64
CA ASN A 146 -1.01 -4.59 -8.34
C ASN A 146 -0.69 -4.22 -6.90
N ASP A 147 -0.37 -2.94 -6.64
CA ASP A 147 0.05 -2.45 -5.32
C ASP A 147 -1.06 -2.51 -4.27
N GLN A 148 -2.34 -2.49 -4.65
CA GLN A 148 -3.48 -2.69 -3.77
C GLN A 148 -3.46 -4.04 -3.03
N PHE A 149 -2.73 -5.03 -3.57
CA PHE A 149 -2.55 -6.34 -2.95
C PHE A 149 -1.27 -6.47 -2.11
N ASN A 150 -0.57 -5.38 -1.86
CA ASN A 150 0.56 -5.33 -0.93
C ASN A 150 0.10 -5.00 0.49
N ASN A 151 0.91 -5.39 1.47
CA ASN A 151 0.74 -4.92 2.84
C ASN A 151 1.92 -4.03 3.21
N PHE A 152 1.65 -2.75 3.47
CA PHE A 152 2.62 -1.82 4.01
C PHE A 152 2.44 -1.73 5.53
N SER A 153 3.50 -1.95 6.29
CA SER A 153 3.49 -1.81 7.74
C SER A 153 4.54 -0.81 8.23
N LEU A 154 4.19 -0.08 9.27
CA LEU A 154 5.07 0.86 9.95
C LEU A 154 5.25 0.43 11.40
N ASP A 155 6.51 0.20 11.83
CA ASP A 155 6.83 -0.32 13.16
C ASP A 155 5.99 -1.57 13.53
N GLY A 156 5.61 -2.36 12.50
CA GLY A 156 4.86 -3.61 12.64
C GLY A 156 3.34 -3.48 12.68
N ALA A 157 2.79 -2.27 12.69
CA ALA A 157 1.34 -2.05 12.52
C ALA A 157 1.01 -1.85 11.03
N VAL A 158 -0.14 -2.34 10.58
CA VAL A 158 -0.63 -2.14 9.21
C VAL A 158 -0.85 -0.66 8.95
N PHE A 159 -0.30 -0.16 7.86
CA PHE A 159 -0.30 1.25 7.48
C PHE A 159 -0.66 1.41 6.00
N ASN A 160 -1.72 0.72 5.59
CA ASN A 160 -2.30 0.81 4.25
C ASN A 160 -3.41 1.88 4.22
N ASN A 161 -3.82 2.27 3.01
CA ASN A 161 -5.13 2.89 2.75
C ASN A 161 -6.12 1.75 2.45
N PRO A 162 -6.93 1.30 3.41
CA PRO A 162 -7.69 0.06 3.25
C PRO A 162 -8.92 0.21 2.35
N PHE A 163 -9.46 1.42 2.19
CA PHE A 163 -10.55 1.64 1.23
C PHE A 163 -10.05 1.49 -0.21
N GLY A 164 -8.81 1.91 -0.49
CA GLY A 164 -8.13 1.57 -1.74
C GLY A 164 -8.38 2.54 -2.90
N LEU A 165 -8.69 3.81 -2.64
CA LEU A 165 -8.78 4.82 -3.69
C LEU A 165 -7.38 5.33 -4.09
N ASP A 166 -7.09 5.34 -5.39
CA ASP A 166 -5.89 5.83 -6.10
C ASP A 166 -4.57 5.15 -5.68
N ALA A 167 -4.34 4.83 -4.41
CA ALA A 167 -3.10 4.19 -3.97
C ALA A 167 -3.26 3.39 -2.68
N ALA A 168 -2.48 2.32 -2.57
CA ALA A 168 -2.48 1.44 -1.41
C ALA A 168 -1.90 2.09 -0.15
N THR A 169 -1.15 3.19 -0.26
CA THR A 169 -0.54 3.88 0.87
C THR A 169 -1.29 5.17 1.23
N PRO A 170 -1.35 5.55 2.52
CA PRO A 170 -1.97 6.80 2.94
C PRO A 170 -1.40 8.03 2.23
N GLY A 171 -2.25 9.00 1.90
CA GLY A 171 -1.85 10.23 1.19
C GLY A 171 -1.73 10.05 -0.33
N GLY A 172 -2.07 8.88 -0.88
CA GLY A 172 -1.89 8.54 -2.28
C GLY A 172 -2.61 9.46 -3.25
N GLN A 173 -3.84 9.88 -2.95
CA GLN A 173 -4.62 10.77 -3.81
C GLN A 173 -3.99 12.16 -3.98
N THR A 174 -3.27 12.65 -2.96
CA THR A 174 -2.48 13.88 -3.04
C THR A 174 -1.07 13.65 -3.59
N GLY A 175 -0.64 12.39 -3.73
CA GLY A 175 0.73 12.01 -4.04
C GLY A 175 1.72 12.25 -2.90
N SER A 176 1.20 12.51 -1.70
CA SER A 176 2.02 12.78 -0.52
C SER A 176 2.44 11.49 0.16
N GLN A 177 3.64 11.50 0.72
CA GLN A 177 4.14 10.37 1.50
C GLN A 177 3.71 10.51 2.96
N PRO A 178 3.21 9.45 3.62
CA PRO A 178 2.70 9.55 4.98
C PRO A 178 3.80 9.75 6.03
N ILE A 179 5.05 9.48 5.69
CA ILE A 179 6.20 9.54 6.59
C ILE A 179 7.37 10.18 5.87
N SER A 180 8.11 11.04 6.58
CA SER A 180 9.38 11.57 6.09
C SER A 180 10.42 10.46 5.95
N LEU A 181 11.16 10.47 4.85
CA LEU A 181 12.29 9.56 4.65
C LEU A 181 13.34 9.69 5.76
N ASP A 182 13.55 10.91 6.30
CA ASP A 182 14.48 11.12 7.41
C ASP A 182 14.02 10.43 8.71
N ALA A 183 12.76 10.10 8.86
CA ALA A 183 12.26 9.38 10.04
C ALA A 183 12.45 7.86 9.94
N ILE A 184 12.80 7.32 8.78
CA ILE A 184 12.92 5.86 8.56
C ILE A 184 14.33 5.40 8.90
N GLU A 185 14.45 4.32 9.66
CA GLU A 185 15.72 3.63 9.96
C GLU A 185 16.00 2.54 8.94
N GLN A 186 14.98 1.76 8.55
CA GLN A 186 15.12 0.62 7.65
C GLN A 186 13.80 0.29 6.95
N ILE A 187 13.89 -0.23 5.72
CA ILE A 187 12.78 -0.78 4.95
C ILE A 187 13.14 -2.22 4.57
N GLN A 188 12.15 -3.11 4.66
CA GLN A 188 12.25 -4.49 4.17
C GLN A 188 11.11 -4.75 3.19
N VAL A 189 11.43 -5.32 2.05
CA VAL A 189 10.45 -5.83 1.08
C VAL A 189 10.59 -7.34 1.05
N SER A 190 9.51 -8.06 1.31
CA SER A 190 9.48 -9.53 1.28
C SER A 190 8.34 -10.00 0.39
N THR A 191 8.68 -10.75 -0.66
CA THR A 191 7.70 -11.28 -1.60
C THR A 191 7.22 -12.68 -1.21
N ALA A 192 7.96 -13.42 -0.39
CA ALA A 192 7.60 -14.77 0.06
C ALA A 192 8.03 -15.04 1.52
N PRO A 193 7.50 -14.29 2.50
CA PRO A 193 7.79 -14.58 3.92
C PRO A 193 6.99 -15.80 4.37
N TYR A 194 7.67 -16.90 4.73
CA TYR A 194 6.99 -18.09 5.26
C TYR A 194 6.67 -18.01 6.75
N ASP A 195 7.00 -16.90 7.39
CA ASP A 195 6.53 -16.56 8.73
C ASP A 195 5.03 -16.28 8.71
N VAL A 196 4.25 -17.03 9.51
CA VAL A 196 2.78 -16.93 9.57
C VAL A 196 2.30 -15.66 10.27
N THR A 197 3.17 -14.94 10.96
CA THR A 197 2.85 -13.63 11.56
C THR A 197 2.63 -12.55 10.51
N GLN A 198 3.20 -12.72 9.31
CA GLN A 198 3.05 -11.80 8.18
C GLN A 198 1.90 -12.24 7.29
N SER A 199 0.95 -11.34 7.02
CA SER A 199 -0.25 -11.59 6.21
C SER A 199 -0.80 -10.30 5.61
N GLY A 200 -1.96 -10.39 4.97
CA GLY A 200 -2.68 -9.27 4.39
C GLY A 200 -2.20 -8.87 3.00
N PHE A 201 -1.48 -9.75 2.28
CA PHE A 201 -0.98 -9.50 0.93
C PHE A 201 -0.98 -10.75 0.06
N THR A 202 -1.16 -10.56 -1.25
CA THR A 202 -0.84 -11.55 -2.29
C THR A 202 0.29 -11.03 -3.20
N GLY A 203 0.63 -9.76 -3.14
CA GLY A 203 1.83 -9.13 -3.71
C GLY A 203 3.05 -9.29 -2.79
N ALA A 204 3.41 -8.25 -2.07
CA ALA A 204 4.53 -8.22 -1.13
C ALA A 204 4.15 -7.64 0.24
N ALA A 205 4.93 -8.00 1.26
CA ALA A 205 4.97 -7.28 2.52
C ALA A 205 6.10 -6.24 2.50
N VAL A 206 5.75 -4.98 2.73
CA VAL A 206 6.70 -3.87 2.84
C VAL A 206 6.67 -3.38 4.28
N ASN A 207 7.75 -3.60 5.01
CA ASN A 207 7.86 -3.24 6.42
C ASN A 207 8.85 -2.08 6.57
N ALA A 208 8.42 -0.98 7.18
CA ALA A 208 9.28 0.13 7.53
C ALA A 208 9.39 0.26 9.06
N VAL A 209 10.59 0.57 9.54
CA VAL A 209 10.84 0.85 10.95
C VAL A 209 11.37 2.26 11.10
N THR A 210 10.82 2.99 12.07
CA THR A 210 11.19 4.37 12.33
C THR A 210 12.39 4.47 13.28
N LYS A 211 13.12 5.57 13.17
CA LYS A 211 14.20 5.91 14.08
C LYS A 211 13.72 6.02 15.52
N SER A 212 14.65 5.85 16.44
CA SER A 212 14.41 5.97 17.88
C SER A 212 15.47 6.89 18.52
N GLY A 213 15.16 7.44 19.70
CA GLY A 213 16.14 8.15 20.50
C GLY A 213 17.21 7.24 21.10
N THR A 214 18.33 7.85 21.48
CA THR A 214 19.50 7.19 22.07
C THR A 214 19.95 7.95 23.34
N ASN A 215 21.03 7.50 23.97
CA ASN A 215 21.63 8.21 25.11
C ASN A 215 22.32 9.53 24.76
N GLU A 216 22.47 9.79 23.46
CA GLU A 216 23.01 11.05 22.94
C GLU A 216 21.94 11.78 22.13
N PHE A 217 21.98 13.11 22.15
CA PHE A 217 21.11 13.92 21.31
C PHE A 217 21.67 13.93 19.88
N HIS A 218 20.82 13.57 18.95
CA HIS A 218 21.07 13.65 17.52
C HIS A 218 19.95 14.42 16.84
N GLY A 219 20.30 15.21 15.85
CA GLY A 219 19.31 15.95 15.07
C GLY A 219 19.78 16.17 13.63
N THR A 220 18.84 16.34 12.74
CA THR A 220 19.06 16.64 11.33
C THR A 220 18.17 17.81 10.94
N VAL A 221 18.71 18.76 10.20
CA VAL A 221 17.96 19.82 9.51
C VAL A 221 18.29 19.67 8.03
N TYR A 222 17.28 19.68 7.19
CA TYR A 222 17.47 19.53 5.74
C TYR A 222 16.50 20.40 4.96
N GLY A 223 16.87 20.70 3.72
CA GLY A 223 16.02 21.38 2.76
C GLY A 223 16.38 20.97 1.33
N PHE A 224 15.36 20.85 0.50
CA PHE A 224 15.48 20.55 -0.92
C PHE A 224 14.63 21.53 -1.70
N THR A 225 15.15 21.97 -2.84
CA THR A 225 14.41 22.82 -3.79
C THR A 225 14.54 22.26 -5.19
N ARG A 226 13.49 22.40 -5.96
CA ARG A 226 13.42 22.02 -7.37
C ARG A 226 12.55 23.03 -8.11
N ASN A 227 13.00 23.42 -9.28
CA ASN A 227 12.23 24.31 -10.15
C ASN A 227 12.42 23.91 -11.62
N GLU A 228 11.73 24.58 -12.54
CA GLU A 228 11.78 24.32 -13.97
C GLU A 228 13.20 24.41 -14.56
N SER A 229 14.09 25.23 -13.97
CA SER A 229 15.48 25.38 -14.45
C SER A 229 16.31 24.11 -14.22
N LEU A 230 15.94 23.28 -13.23
CA LEU A 230 16.56 22.00 -12.90
C LEU A 230 15.95 20.82 -13.66
N THR A 231 14.94 21.06 -14.51
CA THR A 231 14.36 20.04 -15.39
C THR A 231 14.95 20.10 -16.79
N GLY A 232 15.02 18.96 -17.48
CA GLY A 232 15.49 18.89 -18.85
C GLY A 232 14.59 19.70 -19.80
N GLY A 233 15.17 20.39 -20.76
CA GLY A 233 14.45 21.19 -21.77
C GLY A 233 14.52 20.60 -23.18
N LYS A 234 14.97 19.34 -23.32
CA LYS A 234 15.09 18.69 -24.64
C LYS A 234 14.62 17.24 -24.60
N ILE A 235 13.87 16.83 -25.61
CA ILE A 235 13.50 15.44 -25.89
C ILE A 235 13.97 15.10 -27.29
N LYS A 236 14.83 14.08 -27.44
CA LYS A 236 15.44 13.65 -28.71
C LYS A 236 16.15 14.80 -29.47
N GLY A 237 16.65 15.79 -28.74
CA GLY A 237 17.36 16.94 -29.31
C GLY A 237 16.50 18.17 -29.59
N GLU A 238 15.19 18.03 -29.61
CA GLU A 238 14.24 19.11 -29.81
C GLU A 238 13.95 19.82 -28.50
N ASP A 239 13.82 21.13 -28.53
CA ASP A 239 13.46 21.94 -27.37
C ASP A 239 11.98 21.71 -27.00
N VAL A 240 11.72 21.52 -25.72
CA VAL A 240 10.35 21.38 -25.19
C VAL A 240 10.08 22.52 -24.21
N THR A 241 8.84 23.04 -24.25
CA THR A 241 8.40 24.01 -23.26
C THR A 241 8.41 23.35 -21.89
N LYS A 242 9.08 23.99 -20.95
CA LYS A 242 9.11 23.53 -19.55
C LYS A 242 7.85 24.05 -18.85
N PRO A 243 7.06 23.17 -18.20
CA PRO A 243 5.97 23.64 -17.35
C PRO A 243 6.55 24.38 -16.14
N ASP A 244 5.81 25.36 -15.64
CA ASP A 244 6.13 25.97 -14.37
C ASP A 244 6.18 24.91 -13.28
N LEU A 245 7.24 24.94 -12.50
CA LEU A 245 7.48 24.02 -11.39
C LEU A 245 8.24 24.74 -10.30
N ASN A 246 7.68 24.75 -9.11
CA ASN A 246 8.39 25.19 -7.91
C ASN A 246 8.09 24.20 -6.80
N GLN A 247 9.13 23.54 -6.29
CA GLN A 247 8.99 22.58 -5.17
C GLN A 247 10.03 22.89 -4.11
N ASN A 248 9.55 22.97 -2.86
CA ASN A 248 10.39 23.17 -1.69
C ASN A 248 10.01 22.16 -0.62
N GLN A 249 10.98 21.40 -0.14
CA GLN A 249 10.82 20.45 0.94
C GLN A 249 11.83 20.75 2.03
N TYR A 250 11.38 20.86 3.27
CA TYR A 250 12.24 21.09 4.42
C TYR A 250 11.74 20.35 5.65
N GLY A 251 12.67 19.96 6.50
CA GLY A 251 12.33 19.22 7.69
C GLY A 251 13.41 19.24 8.75
N VAL A 252 13.01 18.76 9.91
CA VAL A 252 13.86 18.66 11.08
C VAL A 252 13.56 17.35 11.81
N SER A 253 14.59 16.70 12.31
CA SER A 253 14.46 15.62 13.27
C SER A 253 15.34 15.81 14.48
N ILE A 254 14.89 15.33 15.63
CA ILE A 254 15.64 15.32 16.87
C ILE A 254 15.31 14.06 17.68
N GLY A 255 16.31 13.43 18.24
CA GLY A 255 16.15 12.30 19.15
C GLY A 255 17.18 12.35 20.27
N GLY A 256 16.85 11.76 21.39
CA GLY A 256 17.74 11.72 22.55
C GLY A 256 17.08 11.13 23.80
N PRO A 257 17.78 11.16 24.95
CA PRO A 257 17.26 10.64 26.18
C PRO A 257 16.40 11.70 26.92
N ILE A 258 15.22 11.30 27.40
CA ILE A 258 14.53 11.99 28.48
C ILE A 258 15.13 11.54 29.81
N VAL A 259 15.37 10.22 29.95
CA VAL A 259 16.10 9.61 31.05
C VAL A 259 17.10 8.63 30.45
N LYS A 260 18.40 8.83 30.64
CA LYS A 260 19.44 7.93 30.12
C LYS A 260 19.18 6.48 30.50
N ASP A 261 19.44 5.59 29.54
CA ASP A 261 19.26 4.14 29.59
C ASP A 261 17.80 3.68 29.78
N LYS A 262 16.84 4.61 29.96
CA LYS A 262 15.47 4.27 30.37
C LYS A 262 14.39 4.82 29.46
N LEU A 263 14.42 6.09 29.13
CA LEU A 263 13.34 6.74 28.37
C LEU A 263 13.91 7.63 27.30
N PHE A 264 13.53 7.36 26.05
CA PHE A 264 14.01 8.04 24.86
C PHE A 264 12.87 8.62 24.07
N PHE A 265 13.16 9.67 23.32
CA PHE A 265 12.23 10.21 22.34
C PHE A 265 12.89 10.39 20.99
N PHE A 266 12.08 10.35 19.96
CA PHE A 266 12.40 10.76 18.60
C PHE A 266 11.23 11.57 18.04
N ALA A 267 11.52 12.69 17.39
CA ALA A 267 10.54 13.53 16.71
C ALA A 267 11.06 13.93 15.34
N ASN A 268 10.19 13.93 14.34
CA ASN A 268 10.45 14.45 13.01
C ASN A 268 9.27 15.29 12.55
N PHE A 269 9.56 16.36 11.83
CA PHE A 269 8.61 17.24 11.17
C PHE A 269 9.13 17.55 9.78
N GLU A 270 8.26 17.48 8.76
CA GLU A 270 8.58 17.81 7.38
C GLU A 270 7.41 18.54 6.72
N LYS A 271 7.73 19.56 5.91
CA LYS A 271 6.79 20.23 5.03
C LYS A 271 7.30 20.17 3.59
N ASP A 272 6.37 19.87 2.66
CA ASP A 272 6.60 19.88 1.22
C ASP A 272 5.55 20.79 0.57
N GLU A 273 5.99 21.67 -0.31
CA GLU A 273 5.17 22.62 -1.07
C GLU A 273 5.59 22.54 -2.54
N ARG A 274 4.61 22.39 -3.43
CA ARG A 274 4.85 22.27 -4.86
C ARG A 274 3.74 22.97 -5.64
N ASP A 275 4.15 23.74 -6.64
CA ASP A 275 3.27 24.35 -7.64
C ASP A 275 3.56 23.74 -9.01
N ASP A 276 2.51 23.31 -9.70
CA ASP A 276 2.52 22.82 -11.07
C ASP A 276 1.54 23.61 -11.93
N LEU A 277 1.74 23.65 -13.24
CA LEU A 277 0.81 24.30 -14.16
C LEU A 277 -0.56 23.61 -14.17
N GLY A 278 -1.64 24.37 -13.94
CA GLY A 278 -2.98 23.84 -13.71
C GLY A 278 -3.67 23.21 -14.92
N THR A 279 -3.16 23.45 -16.12
CA THR A 279 -3.68 22.89 -17.40
C THR A 279 -2.90 21.67 -17.88
N ASN A 280 -2.16 20.98 -17.03
CA ASN A 280 -1.25 19.90 -17.40
C ASN A 280 -0.21 20.29 -18.47
N GLY A 281 0.11 21.59 -18.58
CA GLY A 281 1.05 22.14 -19.54
C GLY A 281 0.46 22.53 -20.91
N TRP A 282 -0.83 22.33 -21.14
CA TRP A 282 -1.49 22.76 -22.37
C TRP A 282 -1.95 24.23 -22.28
N VAL A 283 -1.83 24.94 -23.39
CA VAL A 283 -2.22 26.34 -23.50
C VAL A 283 -3.29 26.51 -24.59
N PRO A 284 -4.10 27.61 -24.52
CA PRO A 284 -5.05 27.95 -25.56
C PRO A 284 -4.37 28.13 -26.94
N ASN A 285 -5.07 27.81 -27.99
CA ASN A 285 -4.63 28.09 -29.34
C ASN A 285 -4.78 29.59 -29.66
N SER A 286 -3.68 30.30 -29.55
CA SER A 286 -3.57 31.72 -29.91
C SER A 286 -3.03 31.92 -31.32
N GLY A 287 -2.65 30.84 -32.03
CA GLY A 287 -1.98 30.88 -33.31
C GLY A 287 -0.47 31.16 -33.21
N SER A 288 0.11 31.05 -32.03
CA SER A 288 1.57 31.25 -31.80
C SER A 288 2.41 30.12 -32.38
N GLY A 289 1.81 28.95 -32.58
CA GLY A 289 2.47 27.73 -33.03
C GLY A 289 3.32 27.06 -31.94
N ALA A 290 3.06 27.35 -30.68
CA ALA A 290 3.71 26.68 -29.56
C ALA A 290 3.40 25.16 -29.56
N ILE A 291 4.39 24.32 -29.22
CA ILE A 291 4.25 22.86 -29.26
C ILE A 291 3.15 22.32 -28.32
N ASN A 292 2.82 23.06 -27.28
CA ASN A 292 1.80 22.74 -26.29
C ASN A 292 0.47 23.49 -26.49
N GLU A 293 0.27 24.13 -27.65
CA GLU A 293 -1.07 24.65 -27.98
C GLU A 293 -2.06 23.50 -28.15
N SER A 294 -3.19 23.59 -27.46
CA SER A 294 -4.32 22.68 -27.66
C SER A 294 -5.06 23.07 -28.94
N ARG A 295 -6.06 22.25 -29.35
CA ARG A 295 -6.96 22.67 -30.42
C ARG A 295 -7.97 23.74 -29.99
N VAL A 296 -8.06 24.03 -28.69
CA VAL A 296 -9.05 24.96 -28.13
C VAL A 296 -8.67 26.42 -28.42
N LEU A 297 -9.49 27.09 -29.22
CA LEU A 297 -9.22 28.47 -29.59
C LEU A 297 -9.37 29.41 -28.38
N GLU A 298 -8.44 30.30 -28.21
CA GLU A 298 -8.49 31.33 -27.17
C GLU A 298 -9.75 32.20 -27.29
N SER A 299 -10.16 32.54 -28.51
CA SER A 299 -11.41 33.28 -28.78
C SER A 299 -12.67 32.57 -28.30
N ASP A 300 -12.70 31.25 -28.39
CA ASP A 300 -13.84 30.44 -27.93
C ASP A 300 -13.89 30.42 -26.40
N LEU A 301 -12.75 30.26 -25.73
CA LEU A 301 -12.65 30.36 -24.26
C LEU A 301 -13.12 31.74 -23.76
N MET A 302 -12.64 32.82 -24.37
CA MET A 302 -13.08 34.20 -24.03
C MET A 302 -14.58 34.39 -24.21
N SER A 303 -15.17 33.85 -25.28
CA SER A 303 -16.60 33.93 -25.55
C SER A 303 -17.42 33.19 -24.51
N VAL A 304 -17.03 31.96 -24.17
CA VAL A 304 -17.70 31.14 -23.13
C VAL A 304 -17.57 31.81 -21.76
N GLN A 305 -16.39 32.30 -21.39
CA GLN A 305 -16.15 33.02 -20.14
C GLN A 305 -17.07 34.25 -20.01
N SER A 306 -17.13 35.03 -21.07
CA SER A 306 -17.99 36.25 -21.09
C SER A 306 -19.47 35.92 -20.97
N ALA A 307 -19.94 34.87 -21.64
CA ALA A 307 -21.33 34.41 -21.57
C ALA A 307 -21.69 33.93 -20.15
N LEU A 308 -20.84 33.12 -19.54
CA LEU A 308 -21.02 32.59 -18.17
C LEU A 308 -20.95 33.71 -17.13
N ALA A 309 -20.04 34.65 -17.29
CA ALA A 309 -19.95 35.82 -16.41
C ALA A 309 -21.25 36.70 -16.50
N SER A 310 -21.83 36.85 -17.71
CA SER A 310 -23.08 37.55 -17.91
C SER A 310 -24.26 36.82 -17.26
N ALA A 311 -24.20 35.48 -17.15
CA ALA A 311 -25.17 34.66 -16.43
C ALA A 311 -24.92 34.61 -14.91
N GLY A 312 -23.89 35.32 -14.43
CA GLY A 312 -23.56 35.42 -12.99
C GLY A 312 -22.66 34.32 -12.46
N TYR A 313 -21.99 33.57 -13.34
CA TYR A 313 -21.03 32.52 -12.93
C TYR A 313 -19.58 32.92 -13.20
N ASP A 314 -18.75 32.84 -12.17
CA ASP A 314 -17.30 33.05 -12.27
C ASP A 314 -16.59 31.74 -12.62
N THR A 315 -15.97 31.69 -13.78
CA THR A 315 -15.21 30.53 -14.26
C THR A 315 -13.78 30.47 -13.72
N GLY A 316 -13.27 31.52 -13.12
CA GLY A 316 -11.83 31.70 -12.92
C GLY A 316 -11.09 31.89 -14.24
N SER A 317 -9.75 31.72 -14.20
CA SER A 317 -8.90 31.86 -15.39
C SER A 317 -9.03 30.64 -16.32
N TYR A 318 -8.72 30.82 -17.61
CA TYR A 318 -8.58 29.74 -18.58
C TYR A 318 -7.12 29.44 -18.95
N ASP A 319 -6.18 30.29 -18.53
CA ASP A 319 -4.75 30.17 -18.79
C ASP A 319 -3.92 30.72 -17.63
N GLY A 320 -2.68 30.27 -17.49
CA GLY A 320 -1.69 30.81 -16.55
C GLY A 320 -1.95 30.55 -15.07
N PHE A 321 -2.92 29.71 -14.71
CA PHE A 321 -3.13 29.30 -13.32
C PHE A 321 -2.32 28.05 -12.96
N THR A 322 -1.96 27.93 -11.69
CA THR A 322 -1.21 26.80 -11.13
C THR A 322 -2.09 25.97 -10.21
N HIS A 323 -1.69 24.71 -10.01
CA HIS A 323 -2.25 23.83 -9.00
C HIS A 323 -1.19 23.58 -7.92
N ALA A 324 -1.51 23.92 -6.69
CA ALA A 324 -0.68 23.69 -5.53
C ALA A 324 -0.82 22.26 -5.01
N SER A 325 0.28 21.72 -4.49
CA SER A 325 0.29 20.50 -3.69
C SER A 325 1.07 20.76 -2.41
N GLU A 326 0.46 20.53 -1.27
CA GLU A 326 1.10 20.77 0.02
C GLU A 326 1.02 19.53 0.90
N SER A 327 2.06 19.29 1.69
CA SER A 327 1.96 18.32 2.78
C SER A 327 2.75 18.77 4.01
N THR A 328 2.18 18.52 5.17
CA THR A 328 2.82 18.65 6.47
C THR A 328 2.68 17.32 7.20
N LYS A 329 3.78 16.76 7.63
CA LYS A 329 3.80 15.46 8.29
C LYS A 329 4.77 15.44 9.46
N GLY A 330 4.51 14.55 10.39
CA GLY A 330 5.40 14.38 11.52
C GLY A 330 5.18 13.07 12.26
N ILE A 331 6.22 12.66 12.96
CA ILE A 331 6.20 11.50 13.84
C ILE A 331 6.79 11.87 15.19
N PHE A 332 6.18 11.35 16.23
CA PHE A 332 6.69 11.41 17.61
C PHE A 332 6.70 10.00 18.20
N LYS A 333 7.86 9.55 18.65
CA LYS A 333 8.07 8.22 19.22
C LYS A 333 8.69 8.33 20.60
N LEU A 334 8.14 7.57 21.56
CA LEU A 334 8.71 7.35 22.88
C LEU A 334 9.07 5.88 23.04
N ASP A 335 10.27 5.61 23.48
CA ASP A 335 10.77 4.28 23.80
C ASP A 335 11.08 4.22 25.29
N TRP A 336 10.36 3.39 26.04
CA TRP A 336 10.51 3.26 27.47
C TRP A 336 10.95 1.85 27.89
N ASN A 337 12.16 1.73 28.39
CA ASN A 337 12.62 0.56 29.13
C ASN A 337 12.03 0.63 30.54
N ILE A 338 10.85 0.03 30.75
CA ILE A 338 10.14 0.03 32.02
C ILE A 338 11.02 -0.64 33.08
N ASN A 339 11.56 -1.81 32.71
CA ASN A 339 12.58 -2.58 33.42
C ASN A 339 13.33 -3.46 32.39
N ASP A 340 14.15 -4.40 32.86
CA ASP A 340 14.92 -5.31 32.00
C ASP A 340 14.00 -6.26 31.19
N ASP A 341 12.81 -6.57 31.69
CA ASP A 341 11.87 -7.53 31.10
C ASP A 341 10.79 -6.87 30.23
N HIS A 342 10.47 -5.60 30.43
CA HIS A 342 9.35 -4.92 29.76
C HIS A 342 9.78 -3.63 29.09
N ARG A 343 9.45 -3.49 27.80
CA ARG A 343 9.74 -2.32 26.97
C ARG A 343 8.48 -1.89 26.26
N LEU A 344 8.18 -0.61 26.33
CA LEU A 344 7.02 0.01 25.69
C LEU A 344 7.48 1.03 24.67
N ALA A 345 6.97 0.95 23.45
CA ALA A 345 7.04 2.03 22.47
C ALA A 345 5.66 2.65 22.27
N VAL A 346 5.61 3.97 22.21
CA VAL A 346 4.43 4.76 21.88
C VAL A 346 4.77 5.61 20.67
N ILE A 347 3.96 5.51 19.62
CA ILE A 347 4.21 6.17 18.36
C ILE A 347 2.96 6.94 17.95
N TYR A 348 3.14 8.23 17.63
CA TYR A 348 2.12 9.07 17.02
C TYR A 348 2.65 9.58 15.68
N ASN A 349 1.86 9.42 14.62
CA ASN A 349 2.14 9.92 13.28
C ASN A 349 0.94 10.74 12.79
N PHE A 350 1.23 11.85 12.09
CA PHE A 350 0.21 12.63 11.41
C PHE A 350 0.65 13.03 10.02
N LEU A 351 -0.33 13.16 9.12
CA LEU A 351 -0.23 13.76 7.80
C LEU A 351 -1.36 14.77 7.64
N ARG A 352 -1.05 15.90 7.02
CA ARG A 352 -2.00 16.87 6.48
C ARG A 352 -1.52 17.16 5.07
N ALA A 353 -2.28 16.74 4.08
CA ALA A 353 -1.91 16.90 2.69
C ALA A 353 -3.08 17.37 1.86
N SER A 354 -2.81 18.30 0.96
CA SER A 354 -3.77 18.77 -0.04
C SER A 354 -3.13 18.80 -1.42
N LYS A 355 -3.96 18.68 -2.44
CA LYS A 355 -3.56 18.80 -3.83
C LYS A 355 -4.70 19.38 -4.65
N GLU A 356 -4.42 20.46 -5.32
CA GLU A 356 -5.29 20.99 -6.35
C GLU A 356 -5.20 20.16 -7.63
N LYS A 357 -6.32 19.86 -8.22
CA LYS A 357 -6.44 19.01 -9.42
C LYS A 357 -7.35 19.66 -10.46
N PRO A 358 -7.09 19.38 -11.75
CA PRO A 358 -8.04 19.72 -12.81
C PRO A 358 -9.34 18.92 -12.67
N ALA A 359 -10.33 19.23 -13.50
CA ALA A 359 -11.56 18.43 -13.60
C ALA A 359 -11.23 16.94 -13.74
N HIS A 360 -11.93 16.10 -12.99
CA HIS A 360 -11.63 14.65 -12.90
C HIS A 360 -11.81 13.98 -14.27
N PRO A 361 -10.80 13.25 -14.79
CA PRO A 361 -10.82 12.78 -16.17
C PRO A 361 -11.64 11.49 -16.37
N THR A 362 -11.72 10.62 -15.36
CA THR A 362 -12.02 9.19 -15.56
C THR A 362 -13.47 8.89 -15.85
N ALA A 363 -14.44 9.42 -15.11
CA ALA A 363 -15.83 8.97 -15.23
C ALA A 363 -16.55 9.40 -16.52
N LEU A 364 -15.96 10.27 -17.31
CA LEU A 364 -16.53 10.74 -18.58
C LEU A 364 -15.58 10.51 -19.76
N ASN A 365 -14.53 9.72 -19.57
CA ASN A 365 -13.46 9.36 -20.52
C ASN A 365 -12.72 10.54 -21.18
N THR A 366 -13.03 11.79 -20.84
CA THR A 366 -12.60 12.94 -21.62
C THR A 366 -12.57 14.25 -20.84
N ARG A 367 -12.76 14.23 -19.54
CA ARG A 367 -12.60 15.43 -18.71
C ARG A 367 -11.14 15.63 -18.33
N GLY A 368 -10.71 16.88 -18.26
CA GLY A 368 -9.37 17.30 -17.95
C GLY A 368 -8.63 17.88 -19.13
N PRO A 369 -7.62 18.73 -18.89
CA PRO A 369 -6.90 19.42 -19.95
C PRO A 369 -5.95 18.47 -20.67
N ASP A 370 -6.08 18.44 -22.00
CA ASP A 370 -5.22 17.74 -22.93
C ASP A 370 -5.06 18.54 -24.24
N ALA A 371 -4.47 17.91 -25.29
CA ALA A 371 -4.34 18.53 -26.60
C ALA A 371 -5.67 18.92 -27.27
N ASN A 372 -6.80 18.33 -26.83
CA ASN A 372 -8.11 18.52 -27.44
C ASN A 372 -9.03 19.36 -26.55
N THR A 373 -8.80 19.38 -25.27
CA THR A 373 -9.73 19.89 -24.26
C THR A 373 -9.02 20.83 -23.30
N LEU A 374 -9.57 22.00 -23.04
CA LEU A 374 -9.16 22.88 -21.94
C LEU A 374 -10.31 23.09 -20.96
N GLN A 375 -9.95 23.50 -19.76
CA GLN A 375 -10.89 23.80 -18.69
C GLN A 375 -10.68 25.19 -18.12
N PHE A 376 -11.72 25.71 -17.49
CA PHE A 376 -11.56 26.87 -16.61
C PHE A 376 -11.07 26.44 -15.23
N GLN A 377 -10.36 27.33 -14.54
CA GLN A 377 -9.79 27.07 -13.22
C GLN A 377 -10.84 26.55 -12.23
N ASN A 378 -12.01 27.17 -12.17
CA ASN A 378 -13.07 26.83 -11.22
C ASN A 378 -13.77 25.49 -11.54
N SER A 379 -13.44 24.82 -12.65
CA SER A 379 -13.89 23.45 -12.93
C SER A 379 -13.00 22.39 -12.29
N GLY A 380 -11.97 22.77 -11.57
CA GLY A 380 -11.10 21.89 -10.77
C GLY A 380 -11.57 21.76 -9.33
N TYR A 381 -10.76 21.07 -8.54
CA TYR A 381 -11.02 20.81 -7.13
C TYR A 381 -9.71 20.64 -6.33
N GLU A 382 -9.80 20.74 -5.02
CA GLU A 382 -8.77 20.35 -4.09
C GLU A 382 -9.13 19.02 -3.45
N ILE A 383 -8.21 18.08 -3.38
CA ILE A 383 -8.33 16.87 -2.58
C ILE A 383 -7.45 16.96 -1.35
N ASN A 384 -7.97 16.51 -0.21
CA ASN A 384 -7.32 16.52 1.08
C ASN A 384 -7.18 15.08 1.59
N ASN A 385 -5.98 14.69 2.04
CA ASN A 385 -5.72 13.44 2.73
C ASN A 385 -5.11 13.74 4.10
N ASN A 386 -5.91 13.59 5.14
CA ASN A 386 -5.50 13.80 6.52
C ASN A 386 -5.40 12.46 7.25
N LEU A 387 -4.38 12.31 8.08
CA LEU A 387 -4.16 11.10 8.85
C LEU A 387 -3.71 11.45 10.26
N ASN A 388 -4.22 10.68 11.24
CA ASN A 388 -3.69 10.59 12.58
C ASN A 388 -3.57 9.11 12.94
N SER A 389 -2.37 8.64 13.31
CA SER A 389 -2.12 7.26 13.70
C SER A 389 -1.47 7.21 15.07
N PHE A 390 -2.00 6.36 15.92
CA PHE A 390 -1.48 6.09 17.25
C PHE A 390 -1.20 4.60 17.42
N GLN A 391 0.00 4.25 17.89
CA GLN A 391 0.43 2.87 18.04
C GLN A 391 1.10 2.66 19.39
N LEU A 392 0.86 1.49 19.98
CA LEU A 392 1.52 0.97 21.17
C LEU A 392 2.16 -0.38 20.85
N GLU A 393 3.40 -0.56 21.24
CA GLU A 393 4.09 -1.84 21.19
C GLU A 393 4.68 -2.17 22.55
N LEU A 394 4.25 -3.27 23.14
CA LEU A 394 4.79 -3.78 24.41
C LEU A 394 5.52 -5.10 24.16
N ASN A 395 6.82 -5.09 24.40
CA ASN A 395 7.69 -6.28 24.37
C ASN A 395 7.96 -6.72 25.81
N SER A 396 7.65 -7.99 26.11
CA SER A 396 7.78 -8.58 27.43
C SER A 396 8.56 -9.88 27.40
N THR A 397 9.48 -10.07 28.34
CA THR A 397 10.17 -11.32 28.62
C THR A 397 9.63 -11.88 29.94
N PHE A 398 8.76 -12.88 29.89
CA PHE A 398 8.16 -13.45 31.10
C PHE A 398 9.07 -14.47 31.79
N SER A 399 9.92 -15.12 31.03
CA SER A 399 10.95 -16.02 31.54
C SER A 399 12.07 -16.20 30.50
N SER A 400 13.10 -16.95 30.82
CA SER A 400 14.16 -17.35 29.89
C SER A 400 13.64 -18.13 28.66
N THR A 401 12.42 -18.65 28.73
CA THR A 401 11.80 -19.48 27.67
C THR A 401 10.52 -18.90 27.10
N THR A 402 10.08 -17.72 27.57
CA THR A 402 8.77 -17.17 27.14
C THR A 402 8.87 -15.67 26.95
N THR A 403 8.54 -15.21 25.73
CA THR A 403 8.45 -13.79 25.39
C THR A 403 7.12 -13.47 24.74
N ASN A 404 6.69 -12.21 24.84
CA ASN A 404 5.46 -11.72 24.25
C ASN A 404 5.70 -10.39 23.53
N LYS A 405 5.00 -10.18 22.43
CA LYS A 405 4.88 -8.90 21.74
C LYS A 405 3.40 -8.59 21.54
N LEU A 406 2.94 -7.51 22.15
CA LEU A 406 1.60 -6.97 21.98
C LEU A 406 1.69 -5.67 21.22
N GLN A 407 0.88 -5.52 20.17
CA GLN A 407 0.72 -4.28 19.42
C GLN A 407 -0.75 -3.88 19.39
N VAL A 408 -1.00 -2.59 19.55
CA VAL A 408 -2.33 -1.98 19.41
C VAL A 408 -2.17 -0.74 18.56
N GLY A 409 -2.98 -0.61 17.52
CA GLY A 409 -2.96 0.52 16.60
C GLY A 409 -4.37 1.10 16.41
N TYR A 410 -4.42 2.42 16.27
CA TYR A 410 -5.61 3.13 15.81
C TYR A 410 -5.17 4.21 14.81
N THR A 411 -5.77 4.18 13.62
CA THR A 411 -5.51 5.17 12.58
C THR A 411 -6.84 5.74 12.10
N HIS A 412 -6.89 7.07 12.01
CA HIS A 412 -8.03 7.82 11.48
C HIS A 412 -7.56 8.58 10.25
N PHE A 413 -8.25 8.36 9.14
CA PHE A 413 -8.13 9.12 7.90
C PHE A 413 -9.35 9.99 7.74
N ASP A 414 -9.16 11.22 7.30
CA ASP A 414 -10.20 12.21 7.01
C ASP A 414 -9.89 12.77 5.63
N ASP A 415 -10.43 12.10 4.62
CA ASP A 415 -10.22 12.41 3.21
C ASP A 415 -11.46 13.12 2.65
N PHE A 416 -11.26 14.26 1.97
CA PHE A 416 -12.38 15.01 1.40
C PHE A 416 -11.94 15.83 0.20
N ARG A 417 -12.92 16.24 -0.61
CA ARG A 417 -12.73 17.11 -1.77
C ARG A 417 -13.46 18.43 -1.61
N ASN A 418 -12.83 19.49 -2.07
CA ASN A 418 -13.38 20.84 -2.14
C ASN A 418 -13.39 21.32 -3.60
N PRO A 419 -14.54 21.42 -4.27
CA PRO A 419 -14.60 22.03 -5.59
C PRO A 419 -14.21 23.51 -5.52
N PHE A 420 -13.55 24.03 -6.57
CA PHE A 420 -13.16 25.47 -6.60
C PHE A 420 -14.35 26.39 -6.85
N SER A 421 -15.34 25.91 -7.61
CA SER A 421 -16.53 26.70 -7.89
C SER A 421 -17.51 26.70 -6.73
N THR A 422 -18.32 27.75 -6.66
CA THR A 422 -19.63 27.65 -6.01
C THR A 422 -20.50 26.63 -6.71
N PRO A 423 -21.52 26.05 -6.03
CA PRO A 423 -22.42 25.07 -6.65
C PRO A 423 -23.03 25.60 -7.95
N ALA A 424 -22.83 24.88 -9.03
CA ALA A 424 -23.23 25.25 -10.37
C ALA A 424 -23.53 24.01 -11.20
N PRO A 425 -24.28 24.12 -12.32
CA PRO A 425 -24.39 23.05 -13.29
C PRO A 425 -23.03 22.63 -13.84
N VAL A 426 -22.92 21.34 -14.22
CA VAL A 426 -21.76 20.83 -14.97
C VAL A 426 -21.91 21.24 -16.43
N ILE A 427 -20.88 21.78 -17.05
CA ILE A 427 -20.93 22.30 -18.41
C ILE A 427 -19.82 21.65 -19.25
N ASN A 428 -20.19 20.73 -20.13
CA ASN A 428 -19.31 20.08 -21.06
C ASN A 428 -19.60 20.61 -22.48
N ILE A 429 -18.65 21.31 -23.07
CA ILE A 429 -18.79 21.88 -24.42
C ILE A 429 -17.97 21.03 -25.39
N THR A 430 -18.62 20.62 -26.48
CA THR A 430 -18.00 19.84 -27.57
C THR A 430 -17.77 20.72 -28.79
N LYS A 431 -16.89 20.25 -29.67
CA LYS A 431 -16.69 20.79 -31.01
C LYS A 431 -16.36 19.62 -31.94
N ASP A 432 -17.10 19.55 -33.05
CA ASP A 432 -16.94 18.43 -34.00
C ASP A 432 -17.19 17.05 -33.35
N GLY A 433 -18.13 16.96 -32.41
CA GLY A 433 -18.47 15.74 -31.68
C GLY A 433 -17.44 15.25 -30.67
N SER A 434 -16.44 16.07 -30.35
CA SER A 434 -15.40 15.70 -29.38
C SER A 434 -15.32 16.74 -28.25
N PRO A 435 -14.93 16.36 -27.03
CA PRO A 435 -14.76 17.29 -25.90
C PRO A 435 -13.84 18.46 -26.28
N TYR A 436 -14.17 19.67 -25.80
CA TYR A 436 -13.50 20.89 -26.21
C TYR A 436 -13.24 21.84 -25.04
N ILE A 437 -14.29 22.30 -24.33
CA ILE A 437 -14.15 23.18 -23.17
C ILE A 437 -14.96 22.60 -22.00
N ILE A 438 -14.34 22.58 -20.82
CA ILE A 438 -14.96 22.18 -19.55
C ILE A 438 -15.16 23.45 -18.70
N ALA A 439 -16.41 23.66 -18.28
CA ALA A 439 -16.83 24.74 -17.41
C ALA A 439 -17.80 24.25 -16.33
N GLY A 440 -18.21 25.14 -15.44
CA GLY A 440 -19.14 24.80 -14.37
C GLY A 440 -18.49 24.03 -13.23
N HIS A 441 -19.32 23.35 -12.46
CA HIS A 441 -18.93 22.66 -11.24
C HIS A 441 -18.19 21.34 -11.52
N GLU A 442 -17.27 20.96 -10.63
CA GLU A 442 -16.65 19.64 -10.66
C GLU A 442 -17.59 18.61 -9.99
N PRO A 443 -18.20 17.67 -10.74
CA PRO A 443 -19.33 16.87 -10.25
C PRO A 443 -18.96 15.81 -9.23
N PHE A 444 -17.71 15.36 -9.20
CA PHE A 444 -17.24 14.27 -8.32
C PHE A 444 -16.77 14.77 -6.96
N SER A 445 -16.77 16.08 -6.73
CA SER A 445 -16.16 16.69 -5.54
C SER A 445 -17.17 17.33 -4.58
N ILE A 446 -18.45 17.40 -4.98
CA ILE A 446 -19.47 17.97 -4.12
C ILE A 446 -19.78 17.05 -2.95
N ASN A 447 -19.59 17.55 -1.73
CA ASN A 447 -19.70 16.77 -0.49
C ASN A 447 -19.07 15.37 -0.58
N ASN A 448 -17.94 15.26 -1.29
CA ASN A 448 -17.19 14.01 -1.40
C ASN A 448 -16.27 13.89 -0.20
N LYS A 449 -16.57 12.92 0.67
CA LYS A 449 -15.86 12.67 1.91
C LYS A 449 -15.70 11.20 2.14
N LEU A 450 -14.56 10.82 2.69
CA LEU A 450 -14.27 9.47 3.13
C LEU A 450 -13.57 9.53 4.50
N ASP A 451 -14.35 9.30 5.56
CA ASP A 451 -13.81 9.12 6.91
C ASP A 451 -13.52 7.63 7.14
N GLN A 452 -12.26 7.31 7.46
CA GLN A 452 -11.85 5.92 7.66
C GLN A 452 -11.23 5.74 9.04
N LYS A 453 -11.67 4.72 9.77
CA LYS A 453 -11.14 4.37 11.09
C LYS A 453 -10.63 2.94 11.08
N VAL A 454 -9.37 2.76 11.44
CA VAL A 454 -8.70 1.46 11.49
C VAL A 454 -8.28 1.17 12.92
N PHE A 455 -8.84 0.11 13.50
CA PHE A 455 -8.42 -0.42 14.79
C PHE A 455 -7.77 -1.78 14.60
N GLN A 456 -6.61 -2.00 15.22
CA GLN A 456 -5.86 -3.25 15.10
C GLN A 456 -5.25 -3.68 16.41
N VAL A 457 -5.25 -4.98 16.67
CA VAL A 457 -4.57 -5.63 17.78
C VAL A 457 -3.86 -6.87 17.28
N THR A 458 -2.58 -6.99 17.60
CA THR A 458 -1.79 -8.21 17.30
C THR A 458 -1.05 -8.65 18.56
N ASN A 459 -1.06 -9.93 18.83
CA ASN A 459 -0.30 -10.51 19.94
C ASN A 459 0.45 -11.75 19.49
N ASN A 460 1.75 -11.81 19.79
CA ASN A 460 2.64 -12.92 19.52
C ASN A 460 3.27 -13.41 20.82
N MET A 461 3.00 -14.65 21.20
CA MET A 461 3.64 -15.35 22.30
C MET A 461 4.63 -16.35 21.76
N ASN A 462 5.87 -16.29 22.22
CA ASN A 462 6.92 -17.20 21.80
C ASN A 462 7.38 -18.07 22.96
N PHE A 463 7.56 -19.39 22.70
CA PHE A 463 8.03 -20.38 23.66
C PHE A 463 9.26 -21.07 23.10
N PHE A 464 10.33 -21.12 23.91
CA PHE A 464 11.57 -21.80 23.55
C PHE A 464 11.65 -23.15 24.27
N LYS A 465 11.84 -24.23 23.52
CA LYS A 465 12.01 -25.58 24.08
C LYS A 465 12.98 -26.39 23.24
N GLY A 466 14.15 -26.71 23.80
CA GLY A 466 15.23 -27.34 23.02
C GLY A 466 15.59 -26.53 21.79
N ASN A 467 15.59 -27.14 20.64
CA ASN A 467 15.86 -26.52 19.33
C ASN A 467 14.59 -25.94 18.66
N HIS A 468 13.48 -25.87 19.35
CA HIS A 468 12.21 -25.37 18.84
C HIS A 468 11.89 -23.99 19.38
N THR A 469 11.32 -23.13 18.52
CA THR A 469 10.67 -21.89 18.90
C THR A 469 9.25 -21.90 18.39
N TYR A 470 8.32 -22.07 19.32
CA TYR A 470 6.90 -22.02 19.01
C TYR A 470 6.40 -20.58 19.09
N THR A 471 5.74 -20.10 18.05
CA THR A 471 4.99 -18.84 18.04
C THR A 471 3.51 -19.14 17.99
N VAL A 472 2.75 -18.60 18.93
CA VAL A 472 1.29 -18.67 18.95
C VAL A 472 0.78 -17.22 18.99
N GLY A 473 -0.13 -16.88 18.09
CA GLY A 473 -0.61 -15.52 18.03
C GLY A 473 -2.00 -15.36 17.46
N PHE A 474 -2.48 -14.14 17.57
CA PHE A 474 -3.69 -13.68 16.90
C PHE A 474 -3.52 -12.27 16.37
N SER A 475 -4.32 -11.91 15.36
CA SER A 475 -4.52 -10.54 14.90
C SER A 475 -5.99 -10.26 14.70
N PHE A 476 -6.40 -9.06 15.06
CA PHE A 476 -7.74 -8.54 14.84
C PHE A 476 -7.63 -7.15 14.22
N GLU A 477 -8.41 -6.91 13.16
CA GLU A 477 -8.52 -5.64 12.47
C GLU A 477 -9.99 -5.31 12.26
N LYS A 478 -10.34 -4.05 12.52
CA LYS A 478 -11.64 -3.49 12.16
C LYS A 478 -11.41 -2.22 11.37
N PHE A 479 -12.06 -2.12 10.22
CA PHE A 479 -12.10 -0.97 9.33
C PHE A 479 -13.54 -0.46 9.31
N GLN A 480 -13.70 0.83 9.52
CA GLN A 480 -14.98 1.54 9.37
C GLN A 480 -14.78 2.62 8.32
N PHE A 481 -15.70 2.70 7.39
CA PHE A 481 -15.71 3.68 6.32
C PHE A 481 -17.05 4.38 6.30
N ASP A 482 -17.01 5.70 6.37
CA ASP A 482 -18.15 6.59 6.21
C ASP A 482 -17.90 7.34 4.89
N ASN A 483 -18.51 6.88 3.77
CA ASN A 483 -18.26 7.39 2.43
C ASN A 483 -19.46 8.16 1.91
N SER A 484 -19.26 9.45 1.60
CA SER A 484 -20.27 10.32 0.98
C SER A 484 -19.84 10.64 -0.45
N PHE A 485 -20.56 10.09 -1.43
CA PHE A 485 -20.35 10.32 -2.85
C PHE A 485 -21.69 10.64 -3.52
N ASN A 486 -21.82 11.84 -4.12
CA ASN A 486 -23.11 12.45 -4.41
C ASN A 486 -23.36 12.78 -5.89
N LEU A 487 -22.77 12.07 -6.83
CA LEU A 487 -22.87 12.39 -8.25
C LEU A 487 -24.32 12.45 -8.74
N LYS A 488 -25.11 11.41 -8.51
CA LYS A 488 -26.55 11.39 -8.84
C LYS A 488 -27.37 12.24 -7.85
N GLY A 489 -26.99 12.22 -6.59
CA GLY A 489 -27.69 12.97 -5.54
C GLY A 489 -27.61 14.49 -5.66
N TYR A 490 -26.77 15.03 -6.57
CA TYR A 490 -26.71 16.48 -6.84
C TYR A 490 -27.88 16.98 -7.71
N GLY A 491 -28.49 16.10 -8.50
CA GLY A 491 -29.70 16.42 -9.26
C GLY A 491 -29.47 17.15 -10.58
N PHE A 492 -28.21 17.23 -11.07
CA PHE A 492 -27.90 17.86 -12.36
C PHE A 492 -27.38 16.82 -13.36
N ASP A 493 -27.60 17.09 -14.65
CA ASP A 493 -27.06 16.26 -15.73
C ASP A 493 -25.56 16.47 -15.83
N VAL A 494 -24.78 15.47 -15.35
CA VAL A 494 -23.32 15.49 -15.35
C VAL A 494 -22.74 14.97 -16.66
N PHE A 495 -23.53 14.30 -17.49
CA PHE A 495 -23.13 13.64 -18.74
C PHE A 495 -23.56 14.41 -19.99
N GLY A 496 -24.47 15.36 -19.85
CA GLY A 496 -24.93 16.20 -20.95
C GLY A 496 -23.77 17.02 -21.55
N SER A 497 -23.80 17.21 -22.84
CA SER A 497 -22.89 18.08 -23.57
C SER A 497 -23.60 18.91 -24.60
N VAL A 498 -23.02 20.06 -24.95
CA VAL A 498 -23.53 20.98 -25.95
C VAL A 498 -22.43 21.32 -26.96
N ASP A 499 -22.75 21.41 -28.26
CA ASP A 499 -21.79 21.91 -29.24
C ASP A 499 -21.51 23.40 -29.00
N ILE A 500 -20.28 23.85 -29.22
CA ILE A 500 -19.88 25.23 -29.03
C ILE A 500 -20.73 26.21 -29.86
N ALA A 501 -21.21 25.78 -31.02
CA ALA A 501 -22.08 26.56 -31.89
C ALA A 501 -23.48 26.81 -31.31
N ASP A 502 -23.94 25.89 -30.43
CA ASP A 502 -25.26 25.92 -29.80
C ASP A 502 -25.18 26.35 -28.33
N PHE A 503 -23.99 26.69 -27.84
CA PHE A 503 -23.76 27.06 -26.44
C PHE A 503 -24.46 28.35 -26.07
N ASP A 504 -25.38 28.29 -25.11
CA ASP A 504 -26.08 29.43 -24.51
C ASP A 504 -26.05 29.32 -22.96
N ALA A 505 -25.36 30.23 -22.32
CA ALA A 505 -25.24 30.27 -20.86
C ALA A 505 -26.58 30.46 -20.13
N SER A 506 -27.61 30.98 -20.80
CA SER A 506 -28.96 31.16 -20.21
C SER A 506 -29.71 29.85 -20.00
N ASN A 507 -29.25 28.75 -20.59
CA ASN A 507 -29.82 27.40 -20.41
C ASN A 507 -29.42 26.76 -19.06
N TYR A 508 -28.53 27.38 -18.30
CA TYR A 508 -28.03 26.83 -17.05
C TYR A 508 -28.57 27.60 -15.85
N ASP A 509 -29.23 26.88 -14.93
CA ASP A 509 -29.84 27.49 -13.73
C ASP A 509 -28.87 27.40 -12.53
N PHE A 510 -28.01 28.41 -12.41
CA PHE A 510 -27.08 28.52 -11.31
C PHE A 510 -27.75 28.72 -9.94
N ALA A 511 -28.95 29.37 -9.94
CA ALA A 511 -29.69 29.61 -8.71
C ALA A 511 -30.33 28.30 -8.17
N ALA A 512 -30.82 27.45 -9.07
CA ALA A 512 -31.33 26.12 -8.68
C ALA A 512 -30.23 25.23 -8.12
N ALA A 513 -29.02 25.23 -8.72
CA ALA A 513 -27.87 24.48 -8.21
C ALA A 513 -27.51 24.88 -6.77
N GLN A 514 -27.44 26.20 -6.53
CA GLN A 514 -27.16 26.74 -5.20
C GLN A 514 -28.28 26.42 -4.21
N ALA A 515 -29.52 26.45 -4.62
CA ALA A 515 -30.68 26.12 -3.78
C ALA A 515 -30.67 24.62 -3.37
N THR A 516 -30.37 23.72 -4.31
CA THR A 516 -30.22 22.28 -4.05
C THR A 516 -29.13 22.03 -3.04
N PHE A 517 -27.94 22.61 -3.23
CA PHE A 517 -26.82 22.51 -2.30
C PHE A 517 -27.19 22.98 -0.89
N ASN A 518 -27.84 24.16 -0.79
CA ASN A 518 -28.25 24.72 0.50
C ASN A 518 -29.27 23.82 1.21
N THR A 519 -30.20 23.22 0.46
CA THR A 519 -31.20 22.28 0.99
C THR A 519 -30.52 21.02 1.55
N LYS A 520 -29.64 20.38 0.77
CA LYS A 520 -28.91 19.19 1.20
C LYS A 520 -28.04 19.46 2.42
N ASN A 521 -27.33 20.59 2.45
CA ASN A 521 -26.54 21.00 3.62
C ASN A 521 -27.38 21.24 4.88
N ALA A 522 -28.59 21.76 4.72
CA ALA A 522 -29.48 21.98 5.86
C ALA A 522 -30.06 20.67 6.42
N LEU A 523 -30.24 19.68 5.57
CA LEU A 523 -30.69 18.34 5.98
C LEU A 523 -29.55 17.51 6.58
N GLY A 524 -28.36 17.57 6.04
CA GLY A 524 -27.19 16.79 6.47
C GLY A 524 -26.94 15.54 5.64
N GLU A 525 -26.12 14.63 6.17
CA GLU A 525 -25.71 13.37 5.53
C GLU A 525 -26.53 12.19 6.05
N GLY A 526 -26.76 11.17 5.23
CA GLY A 526 -27.43 9.91 5.59
C GLY A 526 -28.91 10.06 5.95
N VAL A 527 -29.58 11.08 5.41
CA VAL A 527 -31.01 11.34 5.61
C VAL A 527 -31.70 11.58 4.27
N ASP A 528 -33.01 11.27 4.22
CA ASP A 528 -33.84 11.45 3.01
C ASP A 528 -33.76 12.89 2.48
N GLY A 529 -33.44 13.01 1.20
CA GLY A 529 -33.22 14.30 0.51
C GLY A 529 -31.90 15.02 0.86
N GLY A 530 -31.13 14.52 1.83
CA GLY A 530 -29.81 15.03 2.20
C GLY A 530 -28.68 14.54 1.31
N TRP A 531 -27.44 14.63 1.82
CA TRP A 531 -26.29 14.03 1.18
C TRP A 531 -26.26 12.53 1.43
N LEU A 532 -25.87 11.74 0.44
CA LEU A 532 -25.70 10.29 0.56
C LEU A 532 -24.54 9.96 1.50
N LEU A 533 -24.71 8.89 2.28
CA LEU A 533 -23.69 8.37 3.18
C LEU A 533 -23.77 6.84 3.18
N ALA A 534 -22.76 6.19 2.61
CA ALA A 534 -22.60 4.74 2.64
C ALA A 534 -21.64 4.35 3.76
N GLU A 535 -22.16 3.71 4.80
CA GLU A 535 -21.36 3.22 5.94
C GLU A 535 -20.99 1.75 5.72
N THR A 536 -19.69 1.44 5.83
CA THR A 536 -19.17 0.08 5.64
C THR A 536 -18.29 -0.32 6.80
N ASN A 537 -18.59 -1.43 7.46
CA ASN A 537 -17.85 -1.98 8.57
C ASN A 537 -17.32 -3.37 8.20
N VAL A 538 -16.01 -3.48 8.01
CA VAL A 538 -15.36 -4.74 7.63
C VAL A 538 -14.17 -5.02 8.52
N GLY A 539 -13.65 -6.24 8.48
CA GLY A 539 -12.49 -6.59 9.29
C GLY A 539 -11.95 -7.98 9.03
N GLN A 540 -10.99 -8.36 9.82
CA GLN A 540 -10.37 -9.68 9.77
C GLN A 540 -9.94 -10.13 11.16
N LEU A 541 -10.26 -11.37 11.51
CA LEU A 541 -9.74 -12.06 12.69
C LEU A 541 -8.87 -13.22 12.26
N ALA A 542 -7.69 -13.34 12.83
CA ALA A 542 -6.81 -14.46 12.52
C ALA A 542 -6.18 -15.07 13.76
N PHE A 543 -5.94 -16.38 13.69
CA PHE A 543 -5.13 -17.13 14.64
C PHE A 543 -4.05 -17.88 13.91
N TYR A 544 -2.88 -18.04 14.55
CA TYR A 544 -1.77 -18.74 13.93
C TYR A 544 -0.85 -19.42 14.95
N VAL A 545 -0.21 -20.49 14.47
CA VAL A 545 0.83 -21.21 15.19
C VAL A 545 1.97 -21.55 14.24
N GLN A 546 3.19 -21.40 14.70
CA GLN A 546 4.42 -21.68 13.96
C GLN A 546 5.42 -22.38 14.85
N ASP A 547 6.21 -23.26 14.28
CA ASP A 547 7.42 -23.80 14.88
C ASP A 547 8.62 -23.48 13.98
N GLU A 548 9.63 -22.89 14.57
CA GLU A 548 10.96 -22.80 14.00
C GLU A 548 11.85 -23.85 14.65
N TRP A 549 12.22 -24.86 13.89
CA TRP A 549 12.99 -25.99 14.35
C TRP A 549 14.43 -25.96 13.80
N ASN A 550 15.41 -25.75 14.68
CA ASN A 550 16.81 -25.92 14.37
C ASN A 550 17.16 -27.41 14.38
N ILE A 551 16.97 -28.10 13.26
CA ILE A 551 17.24 -29.57 13.13
C ILE A 551 18.74 -29.83 13.36
N SER A 552 19.58 -28.90 12.92
CA SER A 552 21.02 -28.90 13.18
C SER A 552 21.55 -27.46 13.12
N GLU A 553 22.83 -27.24 13.46
CA GLU A 553 23.46 -25.92 13.29
C GLU A 553 23.44 -25.40 11.85
N LYS A 554 23.29 -26.29 10.86
CA LYS A 554 23.28 -25.96 9.44
C LYS A 554 21.89 -25.89 8.83
N PHE A 555 20.90 -26.55 9.42
CA PHE A 555 19.57 -26.70 8.83
C PHE A 555 18.48 -26.26 9.77
N ARG A 556 17.74 -25.25 9.33
CA ARG A 556 16.54 -24.74 9.99
C ARG A 556 15.30 -25.00 9.12
N LEU A 557 14.23 -25.43 9.75
CA LEU A 557 12.91 -25.63 9.18
C LEU A 557 11.92 -24.72 9.94
N THR A 558 11.12 -23.96 9.21
CA THR A 558 10.00 -23.19 9.75
C THR A 558 8.71 -23.70 9.15
N TYR A 559 7.73 -24.05 9.96
CA TYR A 559 6.42 -24.49 9.48
C TYR A 559 5.33 -23.99 10.41
N GLY A 560 4.18 -23.68 9.82
CA GLY A 560 3.06 -23.15 10.57
C GLY A 560 1.78 -23.11 9.76
N VAL A 561 0.72 -22.72 10.44
CA VAL A 561 -0.58 -22.50 9.83
C VAL A 561 -1.19 -21.22 10.40
N ARG A 562 -1.78 -20.44 9.51
CA ARG A 562 -2.61 -19.30 9.84
C ARG A 562 -4.01 -19.55 9.32
N ILE A 563 -5.00 -19.17 10.11
CA ILE A 563 -6.41 -19.21 9.72
C ILE A 563 -6.97 -17.79 9.87
N ASP A 564 -7.58 -17.29 8.80
CA ASP A 564 -8.12 -15.95 8.71
C ASP A 564 -9.63 -16.02 8.52
N LYS A 565 -10.39 -15.15 9.19
CA LYS A 565 -11.84 -15.00 9.04
C LYS A 565 -12.17 -13.56 8.66
N PRO A 566 -12.71 -13.33 7.44
CA PRO A 566 -13.33 -12.06 7.10
C PRO A 566 -14.53 -11.75 8.01
N LEU A 567 -14.73 -10.46 8.30
CA LEU A 567 -15.82 -9.97 9.14
C LEU A 567 -16.50 -8.80 8.42
N PHE A 568 -17.83 -8.80 8.38
CA PHE A 568 -18.63 -7.74 7.76
C PHE A 568 -19.52 -7.00 8.75
N PHE A 569 -19.42 -7.32 10.05
CA PHE A 569 -20.12 -6.69 11.17
C PHE A 569 -21.59 -6.38 10.86
N ASP A 570 -21.97 -5.10 10.87
CA ASP A 570 -23.30 -4.58 10.59
C ASP A 570 -23.44 -3.97 9.18
N THR A 571 -22.52 -4.26 8.26
CA THR A 571 -22.53 -3.68 6.91
C THR A 571 -23.82 -4.00 6.13
N ALA A 572 -24.40 -5.19 6.32
CA ALA A 572 -25.69 -5.54 5.71
C ALA A 572 -26.82 -4.63 6.20
N ASP A 573 -26.87 -4.34 7.51
CA ASP A 573 -27.84 -3.42 8.09
C ASP A 573 -27.63 -1.99 7.56
N LYS A 574 -26.35 -1.59 7.38
CA LYS A 574 -26.00 -0.27 6.80
C LYS A 574 -26.39 -0.14 5.32
N ALA A 575 -26.25 -1.21 4.56
CA ALA A 575 -26.76 -1.24 3.18
C ALA A 575 -28.27 -1.08 3.14
N GLN A 576 -29.02 -1.74 4.05
CA GLN A 576 -30.46 -1.57 4.16
C GLN A 576 -30.85 -0.14 4.59
N GLU A 577 -30.13 0.46 5.56
CA GLU A 577 -30.34 1.85 5.97
C GLU A 577 -30.12 2.81 4.79
N PHE A 578 -29.09 2.57 3.96
CA PHE A 578 -28.85 3.37 2.76
C PHE A 578 -30.01 3.28 1.77
N ILE A 579 -30.49 2.05 1.48
CA ILE A 579 -31.63 1.80 0.59
C ILE A 579 -32.89 2.50 1.11
N ASP A 580 -33.17 2.40 2.41
CA ASP A 580 -34.35 2.99 3.03
C ASP A 580 -34.32 4.54 3.00
N THR A 581 -33.13 5.13 3.07
CA THR A 581 -32.93 6.59 3.04
C THR A 581 -33.03 7.16 1.62
N ASP A 582 -32.63 6.41 0.62
CA ASP A 582 -32.60 6.87 -0.78
C ASP A 582 -33.95 6.88 -1.46
N ASN A 583 -34.99 6.33 -0.84
CA ASN A 583 -36.37 6.21 -1.41
C ASN A 583 -36.41 5.48 -2.77
N GLY A 584 -35.42 4.66 -3.10
CA GLY A 584 -35.34 3.92 -4.35
C GLY A 584 -34.94 4.75 -5.57
N GLU A 585 -34.48 5.99 -5.40
CA GLU A 585 -33.98 6.80 -6.53
C GLU A 585 -32.69 6.23 -7.14
N ILE A 586 -31.86 5.55 -6.35
CA ILE A 586 -30.59 4.96 -6.78
C ILE A 586 -30.64 3.42 -6.78
N TYR A 587 -31.52 2.81 -5.98
CA TYR A 587 -31.65 1.38 -5.83
C TYR A 587 -32.84 0.84 -6.60
N LEU A 588 -32.62 -0.12 -7.52
CA LEU A 588 -33.63 -0.71 -8.40
C LEU A 588 -33.71 -2.23 -8.16
N PRO A 589 -34.33 -2.69 -7.05
CA PRO A 589 -34.27 -4.08 -6.61
C PRO A 589 -34.94 -5.07 -7.56
N ASP A 590 -35.84 -4.61 -8.43
CA ASP A 590 -36.59 -5.45 -9.36
C ASP A 590 -35.86 -5.65 -10.71
N THR A 591 -34.66 -5.13 -10.88
CA THR A 591 -33.87 -5.34 -12.10
C THR A 591 -33.36 -6.79 -12.14
N GLU A 592 -33.79 -7.55 -13.18
CA GLU A 592 -33.34 -8.91 -13.42
C GLU A 592 -32.04 -8.90 -14.20
N TYR A 593 -31.02 -9.54 -13.65
CA TYR A 593 -29.71 -9.78 -14.23
C TYR A 593 -29.59 -11.25 -14.68
N PHE A 594 -28.43 -11.67 -15.16
CA PHE A 594 -28.19 -13.01 -15.66
C PHE A 594 -27.12 -13.72 -14.85
N ASP A 595 -27.37 -14.92 -14.42
CA ASP A 595 -26.32 -15.80 -13.92
C ASP A 595 -25.32 -16.08 -15.05
N PRO A 596 -24.01 -15.77 -14.85
CA PRO A 596 -23.03 -15.85 -15.93
C PRO A 596 -22.71 -17.30 -16.38
N GLU A 597 -23.06 -18.32 -15.58
CA GLU A 597 -22.82 -19.73 -15.91
C GLU A 597 -24.04 -20.37 -16.61
N THR A 598 -25.25 -20.01 -16.20
CA THR A 598 -26.48 -20.64 -16.65
C THR A 598 -27.31 -19.78 -17.59
N GLY A 599 -27.12 -18.46 -17.58
CA GLY A 599 -27.95 -17.50 -18.30
C GLY A 599 -29.36 -17.33 -17.70
N GLU A 600 -29.66 -17.94 -16.56
CA GLU A 600 -30.93 -17.80 -15.87
C GLU A 600 -31.05 -16.42 -15.21
N ALA A 601 -32.27 -15.87 -15.16
CA ALA A 601 -32.53 -14.59 -14.51
C ALA A 601 -32.28 -14.68 -12.99
N LEU A 602 -31.64 -13.66 -12.45
CA LEU A 602 -31.40 -13.52 -11.01
C LEU A 602 -31.57 -12.05 -10.57
N LEU A 603 -31.80 -11.86 -9.28
CA LEU A 603 -31.80 -10.55 -8.62
C LEU A 603 -30.53 -10.42 -7.77
N ILE A 604 -29.96 -9.24 -7.73
CA ILE A 604 -28.80 -8.95 -6.87
C ILE A 604 -29.27 -8.20 -5.63
N ASP A 605 -29.00 -8.79 -4.46
CA ASP A 605 -29.28 -8.18 -3.16
C ASP A 605 -28.05 -7.47 -2.63
N SER A 606 -28.06 -6.12 -2.63
CA SER A 606 -26.90 -5.32 -2.13
C SER A 606 -26.65 -5.48 -0.63
N THR A 607 -27.61 -6.05 0.13
CA THR A 607 -27.43 -6.32 1.57
C THR A 607 -26.73 -7.65 1.83
N GLU A 608 -26.60 -8.53 0.82
CA GLU A 608 -25.92 -9.80 0.95
C GLU A 608 -24.40 -9.60 0.88
N MET A 609 -23.70 -9.92 1.98
CA MET A 609 -22.27 -9.71 2.11
C MET A 609 -21.47 -10.89 1.58
N PRO A 610 -20.21 -10.67 1.15
CA PRO A 610 -19.32 -11.74 0.68
C PRO A 610 -19.07 -12.83 1.70
N ASN A 611 -18.59 -13.97 1.23
CA ASN A 611 -18.30 -15.16 2.04
C ASN A 611 -17.34 -14.84 3.21
N ASN A 612 -17.70 -15.31 4.40
CA ASN A 612 -16.91 -15.12 5.62
C ASN A 612 -16.37 -16.43 6.22
N ASP A 613 -16.18 -17.45 5.41
CA ASP A 613 -15.57 -18.70 5.83
C ASP A 613 -14.12 -18.55 6.27
N TRP A 614 -13.64 -19.51 7.06
CA TRP A 614 -12.23 -19.54 7.47
C TRP A 614 -11.33 -19.87 6.29
N LEU A 615 -10.34 -19.01 6.04
CA LEU A 615 -9.30 -19.17 5.04
C LEU A 615 -8.05 -19.75 5.69
N ILE A 616 -7.57 -20.88 5.17
CA ILE A 616 -6.43 -21.62 5.76
C ILE A 616 -5.18 -21.35 4.94
N SER A 617 -4.11 -20.96 5.63
CA SER A 617 -2.81 -20.57 5.03
C SER A 617 -1.66 -21.35 5.66
N PRO A 618 -1.44 -22.62 5.28
CA PRO A 618 -0.28 -23.38 5.70
C PRO A 618 0.97 -22.88 4.99
N ARG A 619 2.10 -22.84 5.72
CA ARG A 619 3.41 -22.42 5.19
C ARG A 619 4.52 -23.30 5.73
N VAL A 620 5.51 -23.54 4.88
CA VAL A 620 6.77 -24.20 5.25
C VAL A 620 7.91 -23.53 4.53
N GLY A 621 8.99 -23.25 5.26
CA GLY A 621 10.22 -22.68 4.74
C GLY A 621 11.44 -23.35 5.35
N PHE A 622 12.56 -23.32 4.65
CA PHE A 622 13.83 -23.85 5.15
C PHE A 622 15.00 -22.95 4.80
N ASN A 623 16.06 -23.06 5.62
CA ASN A 623 17.37 -22.46 5.36
C ASN A 623 18.44 -23.50 5.68
N TYR A 624 19.33 -23.77 4.71
CA TYR A 624 20.41 -24.75 4.82
C TYR A 624 21.76 -24.14 4.49
N ASP A 625 22.61 -24.02 5.50
CA ASP A 625 24.02 -23.64 5.31
C ASP A 625 24.83 -24.89 4.90
N ILE A 626 25.04 -25.04 3.60
CA ILE A 626 25.65 -26.23 3.01
C ILE A 626 27.04 -26.53 3.60
N LYS A 627 27.84 -25.47 3.82
CA LYS A 627 29.19 -25.62 4.36
C LYS A 627 29.22 -25.48 5.88
N GLY A 628 28.32 -24.77 6.49
CA GLY A 628 28.29 -24.42 7.91
C GLY A 628 29.21 -23.24 8.28
N ASP A 629 29.66 -22.47 7.30
CA ASP A 629 30.50 -21.29 7.46
C ASP A 629 29.81 -20.00 7.01
N ASN A 630 28.52 -20.05 6.78
CA ASN A 630 27.67 -18.96 6.23
C ASN A 630 28.18 -18.39 4.88
N SER A 631 28.87 -19.21 4.06
CA SER A 631 29.35 -18.80 2.74
C SER A 631 28.51 -19.35 1.59
N PHE A 632 27.68 -20.39 1.84
CA PHE A 632 26.89 -21.03 0.82
C PHE A 632 25.56 -21.56 1.40
N LYS A 633 24.46 -20.87 1.10
CA LYS A 633 23.11 -21.21 1.60
C LYS A 633 22.18 -21.62 0.49
N LEU A 634 21.38 -22.64 0.77
CA LEU A 634 20.21 -23.02 0.02
C LEU A 634 18.98 -22.72 0.89
N ARG A 635 18.00 -22.02 0.36
CA ARG A 635 16.78 -21.64 1.06
C ARG A 635 15.57 -21.78 0.16
N GLY A 636 14.40 -21.86 0.75
CA GLY A 636 13.16 -21.92 -0.01
C GLY A 636 11.98 -22.27 0.87
N GLY A 637 10.84 -22.40 0.23
CA GLY A 637 9.61 -22.75 0.91
C GLY A 637 8.41 -22.83 -0.03
N THR A 638 7.29 -23.19 0.55
CA THR A 638 5.99 -23.21 -0.10
C THR A 638 4.90 -22.86 0.90
N GLY A 639 3.84 -22.23 0.44
CA GLY A 639 2.72 -21.87 1.32
C GLY A 639 1.63 -21.08 0.66
N VAL A 640 0.53 -20.96 1.39
CA VAL A 640 -0.63 -20.16 1.00
C VAL A 640 -0.56 -18.81 1.71
N PHE A 641 -0.86 -17.73 0.96
CA PHE A 641 -0.88 -16.38 1.46
C PHE A 641 -2.26 -15.78 1.22
N THR A 642 -2.87 -15.27 2.29
CA THR A 642 -4.16 -14.57 2.24
C THR A 642 -3.89 -13.06 2.22
N GLY A 643 -4.47 -12.38 1.22
CA GLY A 643 -4.43 -10.94 1.07
C GLY A 643 -5.72 -10.26 1.53
N ARG A 644 -5.72 -8.92 1.47
CA ARG A 644 -6.91 -8.09 1.47
C ARG A 644 -7.21 -7.65 0.05
N PHE A 645 -8.37 -7.08 -0.16
CA PHE A 645 -8.73 -6.38 -1.39
C PHE A 645 -9.17 -4.94 -1.04
N PRO A 646 -9.25 -4.03 -2.00
CA PRO A 646 -9.78 -2.67 -1.77
C PRO A 646 -11.22 -2.72 -1.29
N PHE A 647 -11.49 -2.21 -0.08
CA PHE A 647 -12.83 -2.29 0.51
C PHE A 647 -13.84 -1.33 -0.13
N VAL A 648 -13.39 -0.44 -1.03
CA VAL A 648 -14.27 0.34 -1.90
C VAL A 648 -15.27 -0.53 -2.68
N TRP A 649 -14.90 -1.78 -2.98
CA TRP A 649 -15.78 -2.69 -3.71
C TRP A 649 -17.02 -3.06 -2.88
N VAL A 650 -16.88 -3.29 -1.58
CA VAL A 650 -18.01 -3.50 -0.68
C VAL A 650 -18.71 -2.17 -0.40
N GLY A 651 -17.96 -1.08 -0.25
CA GLY A 651 -18.52 0.27 -0.03
C GLY A 651 -19.43 0.73 -1.17
N ASN A 652 -19.05 0.45 -2.43
CA ASN A 652 -19.88 0.78 -3.57
C ASN A 652 -21.13 -0.13 -3.65
N GLN A 653 -21.06 -1.39 -3.23
CA GLN A 653 -22.22 -2.26 -3.13
C GLN A 653 -23.24 -1.73 -2.13
N VAL A 654 -22.78 -1.18 -1.00
CA VAL A 654 -23.67 -0.57 0.03
C VAL A 654 -24.53 0.53 -0.57
N SER A 655 -24.03 1.24 -1.59
CA SER A 655 -24.78 2.26 -2.33
C SER A 655 -25.84 1.69 -3.29
N GLY A 656 -25.95 0.35 -3.42
CA GLY A 656 -26.86 -0.34 -4.34
C GLY A 656 -26.22 -0.60 -5.71
N VAL A 657 -26.57 -1.76 -6.31
CA VAL A 657 -25.95 -2.21 -7.57
C VAL A 657 -26.27 -1.28 -8.75
N ASP A 658 -27.44 -0.68 -8.80
CA ASP A 658 -27.86 0.27 -9.83
C ASP A 658 -27.45 1.72 -9.55
N ALA A 659 -26.64 1.96 -8.51
CA ALA A 659 -25.99 3.24 -8.27
C ALA A 659 -24.98 3.54 -9.40
N PHE A 660 -24.32 4.68 -9.31
CA PHE A 660 -23.42 5.17 -10.37
C PHE A 660 -22.38 4.14 -10.85
N PHE A 661 -21.85 3.31 -9.96
CA PHE A 661 -20.82 2.32 -10.28
C PHE A 661 -21.35 0.97 -10.78
N TYR A 662 -22.66 0.70 -10.67
CA TYR A 662 -23.27 -0.59 -11.05
C TYR A 662 -22.55 -1.81 -10.47
N GLN A 663 -22.20 -1.77 -9.20
CA GLN A 663 -21.25 -2.68 -8.60
C GLN A 663 -21.86 -3.53 -7.49
N ALA A 664 -21.47 -4.83 -7.46
CA ALA A 664 -21.71 -5.75 -6.35
C ALA A 664 -20.50 -6.67 -6.15
N VAL A 665 -20.52 -7.41 -5.05
CA VAL A 665 -19.59 -8.51 -4.78
C VAL A 665 -20.40 -9.78 -4.64
N ASP A 666 -19.99 -10.83 -5.33
CA ASP A 666 -20.60 -12.15 -5.27
C ASP A 666 -20.67 -12.64 -3.81
N PRO A 667 -21.80 -13.12 -3.30
CA PRO A 667 -21.88 -13.73 -1.96
C PRO A 667 -20.90 -14.88 -1.73
N ASP A 668 -20.48 -15.57 -2.79
CA ASP A 668 -19.45 -16.62 -2.71
C ASP A 668 -18.01 -16.10 -2.80
N PHE A 669 -17.80 -14.79 -3.00
CA PHE A 669 -16.47 -14.19 -3.11
C PHE A 669 -15.65 -14.41 -1.85
N LYS A 670 -14.43 -14.93 -2.02
CA LYS A 670 -13.44 -15.15 -0.95
C LYS A 670 -12.31 -14.16 -1.07
N PHE A 671 -11.75 -13.75 0.05
CA PHE A 671 -10.56 -12.91 0.05
C PHE A 671 -9.45 -13.54 -0.78
N PRO A 672 -8.65 -12.71 -1.48
CA PRO A 672 -7.60 -13.21 -2.37
C PRO A 672 -6.62 -14.13 -1.66
N GLN A 673 -6.35 -15.28 -2.27
CA GLN A 673 -5.34 -16.23 -1.83
C GLN A 673 -4.46 -16.67 -2.99
N VAL A 674 -3.17 -16.79 -2.70
CA VAL A 674 -2.19 -17.35 -3.64
C VAL A 674 -1.42 -18.49 -2.99
N TRP A 675 -1.08 -19.50 -3.79
CA TRP A 675 -0.06 -20.47 -3.44
C TRP A 675 1.25 -20.04 -4.05
N ARG A 676 2.29 -19.90 -3.21
CA ARG A 676 3.61 -19.46 -3.63
C ARG A 676 4.69 -20.43 -3.20
N THR A 677 5.60 -20.74 -4.12
CA THR A 677 6.77 -21.58 -3.87
C THR A 677 8.00 -20.85 -4.38
N ASN A 678 9.08 -20.85 -3.59
CA ASN A 678 10.36 -20.35 -4.05
C ASN A 678 11.52 -21.25 -3.64
N ILE A 679 12.62 -21.15 -4.37
CA ILE A 679 13.91 -21.70 -4.04
C ILE A 679 14.99 -20.68 -4.35
N GLY A 680 15.91 -20.49 -3.42
CA GLY A 680 16.98 -19.50 -3.54
C GLY A 680 18.35 -20.06 -3.11
N VAL A 681 19.38 -19.52 -3.74
CA VAL A 681 20.77 -19.85 -3.46
C VAL A 681 21.55 -18.57 -3.23
N ASP A 682 22.28 -18.51 -2.12
CA ASP A 682 23.20 -17.40 -1.80
C ASP A 682 24.62 -17.95 -1.65
N LYS A 683 25.58 -17.36 -2.37
CA LYS A 683 26.97 -17.79 -2.33
C LYS A 683 27.92 -16.60 -2.21
N ARG A 684 28.75 -16.61 -1.18
CA ARG A 684 29.86 -15.69 -1.03
C ARG A 684 31.13 -16.33 -1.59
N LEU A 685 31.81 -15.61 -2.47
CA LEU A 685 33.09 -16.01 -3.02
C LEU A 685 34.23 -15.44 -2.15
N ASP A 686 35.44 -16.04 -2.22
CA ASP A 686 36.62 -15.66 -1.41
C ASP A 686 37.03 -14.18 -1.63
N ASN A 687 36.72 -13.60 -2.78
CA ASN A 687 36.98 -12.20 -3.09
C ASN A 687 35.92 -11.24 -2.56
N GLY A 688 34.95 -11.73 -1.76
CA GLY A 688 33.88 -10.94 -1.16
C GLY A 688 32.68 -10.65 -2.09
N LEU A 689 32.65 -11.21 -3.31
CA LEU A 689 31.48 -11.13 -4.20
C LEU A 689 30.38 -12.05 -3.69
N ILE A 690 29.17 -11.53 -3.54
CA ILE A 690 27.97 -12.27 -3.16
C ILE A 690 27.13 -12.47 -4.42
N LEU A 691 26.72 -13.70 -4.67
CA LEU A 691 25.82 -14.10 -5.76
C LEU A 691 24.55 -14.64 -5.14
N THR A 692 23.41 -14.15 -5.59
CA THR A 692 22.06 -14.62 -5.21
C THR A 692 21.32 -15.04 -6.46
N ALA A 693 20.63 -16.17 -6.41
CA ALA A 693 19.67 -16.60 -7.42
C ALA A 693 18.41 -17.04 -6.72
N ASP A 694 17.25 -16.53 -7.16
CA ASP A 694 15.93 -16.86 -6.67
C ASP A 694 15.03 -17.27 -7.82
N LEU A 695 14.32 -18.37 -7.66
CA LEU A 695 13.25 -18.82 -8.53
C LEU A 695 11.96 -18.89 -7.75
N SER A 696 10.88 -18.34 -8.26
CA SER A 696 9.57 -18.45 -7.62
C SER A 696 8.47 -18.74 -8.62
N TYR A 697 7.47 -19.45 -8.15
CA TYR A 697 6.21 -19.74 -8.80
C TYR A 697 5.06 -19.30 -7.88
N THR A 698 4.10 -18.60 -8.45
CA THR A 698 2.87 -18.20 -7.75
C THR A 698 1.67 -18.60 -8.60
N GLU A 699 0.64 -19.15 -7.96
CA GLU A 699 -0.63 -19.55 -8.55
C GLU A 699 -1.77 -18.95 -7.74
N ASP A 700 -2.78 -18.44 -8.42
CA ASP A 700 -3.98 -17.91 -7.78
C ASP A 700 -4.91 -19.06 -7.34
N LEU A 701 -5.33 -18.97 -6.08
CA LEU A 701 -6.36 -19.86 -5.52
C LEU A 701 -7.72 -19.15 -5.53
N ASN A 702 -7.72 -17.87 -5.21
CA ASN A 702 -8.87 -16.99 -5.20
C ASN A 702 -8.37 -15.59 -5.64
N ALA A 703 -8.20 -15.32 -6.93
CA ALA A 703 -7.94 -13.97 -7.42
C ALA A 703 -9.26 -13.23 -7.60
N ALA A 704 -9.26 -11.91 -7.46
CA ALA A 704 -10.41 -11.11 -7.82
C ALA A 704 -10.56 -11.08 -9.35
N HIS A 705 -11.78 -11.33 -9.82
CA HIS A 705 -12.19 -11.24 -11.22
C HIS A 705 -13.47 -10.43 -11.30
N VAL A 706 -13.66 -9.66 -12.36
CA VAL A 706 -14.85 -8.83 -12.55
C VAL A 706 -15.63 -9.38 -13.73
N GLN A 707 -16.92 -9.65 -13.50
CA GLN A 707 -17.90 -10.02 -14.52
C GLN A 707 -18.96 -8.92 -14.64
N ASN A 708 -19.68 -8.89 -15.75
CA ASN A 708 -20.86 -8.06 -15.90
C ASN A 708 -22.11 -8.97 -16.00
N TRP A 709 -22.81 -9.14 -14.91
CA TRP A 709 -23.99 -10.00 -14.83
C TRP A 709 -25.22 -9.41 -15.53
N ALA A 710 -25.11 -8.19 -16.05
CA ALA A 710 -26.13 -7.65 -16.95
C ALA A 710 -26.00 -8.14 -18.40
N LEU A 711 -24.94 -8.91 -18.73
CA LEU A 711 -24.70 -9.49 -20.04
C LEU A 711 -25.20 -10.93 -20.11
N ASN A 712 -26.13 -11.18 -21.03
CA ASN A 712 -26.45 -12.54 -21.48
C ASN A 712 -25.44 -13.00 -22.52
N ASP A 713 -25.55 -14.20 -23.04
CA ASP A 713 -24.74 -14.68 -24.16
C ASP A 713 -24.84 -13.74 -25.38
N PRO A 714 -23.73 -13.45 -26.08
CA PRO A 714 -23.75 -12.57 -27.24
C PRO A 714 -24.57 -13.15 -28.38
N SER A 715 -25.54 -12.38 -28.89
CA SER A 715 -26.49 -12.84 -29.94
C SER A 715 -25.92 -12.77 -31.35
N SER A 716 -24.75 -12.18 -31.55
CA SER A 716 -24.10 -12.02 -32.86
C SER A 716 -22.58 -12.06 -32.81
N THR A 717 -21.93 -12.17 -33.98
CA THR A 717 -20.49 -12.14 -34.13
C THR A 717 -20.11 -11.21 -35.27
N LEU A 718 -18.86 -10.70 -35.23
CA LEU A 718 -18.28 -9.95 -36.36
C LEU A 718 -18.19 -10.84 -37.58
N GLU A 719 -18.47 -10.27 -38.72
CA GLU A 719 -18.31 -10.96 -40.01
C GLU A 719 -16.84 -10.94 -40.48
N GLY A 720 -16.39 -12.04 -41.10
CA GLY A 720 -15.05 -12.17 -41.72
C GLY A 720 -14.11 -13.04 -40.92
N VAL A 721 -12.82 -12.73 -40.95
CA VAL A 721 -11.78 -13.50 -40.26
C VAL A 721 -11.74 -13.21 -38.76
N ASP A 722 -12.21 -12.04 -38.37
CA ASP A 722 -12.44 -11.66 -36.99
C ASP A 722 -13.91 -12.02 -36.62
N ASN A 723 -14.08 -13.11 -35.92
CA ASN A 723 -15.39 -13.63 -35.52
C ASN A 723 -15.69 -13.38 -34.03
N ARG A 724 -15.14 -12.32 -33.44
CA ARG A 724 -15.41 -11.99 -32.04
C ARG A 724 -16.89 -11.75 -31.80
N PRO A 725 -17.39 -12.12 -30.61
CA PRO A 725 -18.77 -11.88 -30.24
C PRO A 725 -19.11 -10.39 -30.21
N ILE A 726 -20.35 -10.06 -30.56
CA ILE A 726 -20.94 -8.73 -30.47
C ILE A 726 -22.19 -8.81 -29.60
N TYR A 727 -22.22 -8.01 -28.55
CA TYR A 727 -23.38 -7.83 -27.73
C TYR A 727 -24.31 -6.79 -28.34
N GLN A 728 -25.55 -7.19 -28.60
CA GLN A 728 -26.62 -6.27 -29.01
C GLN A 728 -27.28 -5.65 -27.78
N THR A 729 -28.05 -4.59 -27.95
CA THR A 729 -28.80 -3.99 -26.82
C THR A 729 -29.74 -5.00 -26.15
N SER A 730 -30.26 -5.98 -26.92
CA SER A 730 -31.09 -7.07 -26.40
C SER A 730 -30.38 -8.08 -25.51
N ASP A 731 -29.03 -8.06 -25.53
CA ASP A 731 -28.22 -8.99 -24.74
C ASP A 731 -27.89 -8.39 -23.35
N PHE A 732 -28.32 -7.14 -23.11
CA PHE A 732 -28.19 -6.49 -21.82
C PHE A 732 -29.47 -6.61 -21.00
N ALA A 733 -29.31 -6.74 -19.68
CA ALA A 733 -30.42 -6.57 -18.75
C ALA A 733 -31.05 -5.18 -18.92
N THR A 734 -32.32 -5.09 -18.67
CA THR A 734 -33.10 -3.85 -18.84
C THR A 734 -33.57 -3.36 -17.48
N ASN A 735 -33.21 -2.13 -17.14
CA ASN A 735 -33.65 -1.51 -15.90
C ASN A 735 -35.14 -1.08 -15.98
N GLN A 736 -35.70 -0.66 -14.86
CA GLN A 736 -37.13 -0.27 -14.78
C GLN A 736 -37.52 0.89 -15.69
N PHE A 737 -36.54 1.66 -16.21
CA PHE A 737 -36.80 2.76 -17.17
C PHE A 737 -36.76 2.28 -18.62
N GLY A 738 -36.56 1.00 -18.87
CA GLY A 738 -36.56 0.38 -20.19
C GLY A 738 -35.25 0.54 -20.98
N GLY A 739 -34.19 0.99 -20.34
CA GLY A 739 -32.84 1.09 -20.93
C GLY A 739 -31.92 -0.06 -20.53
N PRO A 740 -30.86 -0.32 -21.32
CA PRO A 740 -29.83 -1.29 -20.93
C PRO A 740 -29.12 -0.81 -19.67
N THR A 741 -28.75 -1.75 -18.80
CA THR A 741 -27.98 -1.49 -17.57
C THR A 741 -26.74 -2.36 -17.49
N ASN A 742 -25.93 -2.19 -16.44
CA ASN A 742 -24.77 -2.99 -16.10
C ASN A 742 -24.90 -3.53 -14.67
N ALA A 743 -24.19 -4.61 -14.38
CA ALA A 743 -23.98 -5.12 -13.03
C ALA A 743 -22.59 -5.75 -12.96
N TYR A 744 -21.60 -4.93 -12.57
CA TYR A 744 -20.22 -5.39 -12.43
C TYR A 744 -20.03 -6.09 -11.09
N VAL A 745 -19.82 -7.40 -11.14
CA VAL A 745 -19.75 -8.24 -9.95
C VAL A 745 -18.34 -8.79 -9.76
N PHE A 746 -17.79 -8.59 -8.57
CA PHE A 746 -16.53 -9.20 -8.18
C PHE A 746 -16.74 -10.65 -7.80
N THR A 747 -16.10 -11.53 -8.55
CA THR A 747 -16.04 -12.98 -8.34
C THR A 747 -14.62 -13.45 -8.12
N ASN A 748 -14.40 -14.76 -7.96
CA ASN A 748 -13.05 -15.34 -7.87
C ASN A 748 -12.66 -16.09 -9.13
N SER A 749 -11.38 -16.01 -9.48
CA SER A 749 -10.74 -16.85 -10.48
C SER A 749 -9.55 -17.61 -9.89
N LYS A 750 -9.21 -18.76 -10.52
CA LYS A 750 -8.03 -19.59 -10.20
C LYS A 750 -6.99 -19.59 -11.32
N SER A 751 -7.19 -18.78 -12.34
CA SER A 751 -6.42 -18.90 -13.58
C SER A 751 -5.09 -18.16 -13.58
N GLY A 752 -4.88 -17.21 -12.66
CA GLY A 752 -3.65 -16.40 -12.61
C GLY A 752 -2.41 -17.18 -12.16
N ARG A 753 -1.25 -16.84 -12.77
CA ARG A 753 0.04 -17.46 -12.42
C ARG A 753 1.21 -16.53 -12.70
N THR A 754 2.29 -16.71 -11.93
CA THR A 754 3.52 -15.92 -12.11
C THR A 754 4.75 -16.83 -11.99
N TYR A 755 5.67 -16.71 -12.95
CA TYR A 755 7.02 -17.27 -12.89
C TYR A 755 8.00 -16.13 -12.74
N ASN A 756 8.90 -16.24 -11.80
CA ASN A 756 9.92 -15.24 -11.56
C ASN A 756 11.30 -15.88 -11.36
N ALA A 757 12.32 -15.30 -12.00
CA ALA A 757 13.72 -15.69 -11.84
C ALA A 757 14.58 -14.43 -11.64
N THR A 758 15.21 -14.33 -10.48
CA THR A 758 16.08 -13.21 -10.10
C THR A 758 17.52 -13.68 -9.96
N PHE A 759 18.46 -12.92 -10.53
CA PHE A 759 19.90 -13.10 -10.33
C PHE A 759 20.48 -11.78 -9.84
N LYS A 760 21.26 -11.82 -8.75
CA LYS A 760 21.86 -10.63 -8.15
C LYS A 760 23.34 -10.89 -7.85
N ALA A 761 24.18 -9.89 -8.08
CA ALA A 761 25.58 -9.88 -7.73
C ALA A 761 25.90 -8.60 -6.95
N GLU A 762 26.51 -8.73 -5.77
CA GLU A 762 26.79 -7.59 -4.88
C GLU A 762 28.24 -7.69 -4.37
N LYS A 763 28.89 -6.54 -4.29
CA LYS A 763 30.25 -6.46 -3.73
C LYS A 763 30.47 -5.16 -2.98
N SER A 764 30.95 -5.29 -1.73
CA SER A 764 31.56 -4.20 -0.98
C SER A 764 33.08 -4.26 -1.16
N PHE A 765 33.67 -3.15 -1.61
CA PHE A 765 35.12 -3.03 -1.80
C PHE A 765 35.76 -2.39 -0.58
N SER A 766 37.03 -2.71 -0.33
CA SER A 766 37.78 -2.16 0.81
C SER A 766 37.97 -0.63 0.78
N ASN A 767 37.85 -0.01 -0.40
CA ASN A 767 37.92 1.44 -0.58
C ASN A 767 36.59 2.17 -0.31
N GLY A 768 35.56 1.45 0.16
CA GLY A 768 34.24 2.02 0.44
C GLY A 768 33.27 2.02 -0.73
N LEU A 769 33.67 1.58 -1.93
CA LEU A 769 32.75 1.39 -3.07
C LEU A 769 31.86 0.18 -2.79
N PHE A 770 30.57 0.32 -3.11
CA PHE A 770 29.60 -0.77 -3.18
C PHE A 770 29.03 -0.83 -4.60
N ALA A 771 28.93 -2.03 -5.15
CA ALA A 771 28.32 -2.26 -6.45
C ALA A 771 27.32 -3.41 -6.35
N SER A 772 26.16 -3.24 -6.95
CA SER A 772 25.12 -4.26 -7.06
C SER A 772 24.58 -4.27 -8.50
N LEU A 773 24.37 -5.47 -9.02
CA LEU A 773 23.72 -5.70 -10.32
C LEU A 773 22.68 -6.79 -10.13
N ALA A 774 21.46 -6.51 -10.54
CA ALA A 774 20.39 -7.49 -10.51
C ALA A 774 19.73 -7.59 -11.90
N TYR A 775 19.31 -8.81 -12.25
CA TYR A 775 18.49 -9.11 -13.40
C TYR A 775 17.30 -9.92 -12.94
N ASN A 776 16.11 -9.51 -13.36
CA ASN A 776 14.87 -10.22 -13.10
C ASN A 776 14.18 -10.59 -14.41
N TYR A 777 13.73 -11.83 -14.52
CA TYR A 777 12.80 -12.31 -15.54
C TYR A 777 11.45 -12.58 -14.85
N LEU A 778 10.41 -11.96 -15.38
CA LEU A 778 9.05 -12.09 -14.86
C LEU A 778 8.12 -12.45 -16.02
N ASP A 779 7.33 -13.51 -15.85
CA ASP A 779 6.18 -13.86 -16.67
C ASP A 779 4.98 -13.97 -15.75
N SER A 780 4.16 -12.92 -15.71
CA SER A 780 2.96 -12.83 -14.88
C SER A 780 1.75 -12.75 -15.79
N LYS A 781 0.78 -13.60 -15.50
CA LYS A 781 -0.53 -13.61 -16.16
C LYS A 781 -1.60 -13.57 -15.12
N ASP A 782 -2.56 -12.71 -15.31
CA ASP A 782 -3.69 -12.50 -14.44
C ASP A 782 -4.96 -12.36 -15.29
N VAL A 783 -6.09 -12.74 -14.74
CA VAL A 783 -7.39 -12.60 -15.43
C VAL A 783 -7.87 -11.16 -15.41
N ASN A 784 -7.42 -10.39 -14.43
CA ASN A 784 -7.76 -8.99 -14.28
C ASN A 784 -6.61 -8.24 -13.60
N SER A 785 -5.98 -7.33 -14.34
CA SER A 785 -5.01 -6.37 -13.77
C SER A 785 -5.78 -5.21 -13.16
N ILE A 786 -6.42 -5.42 -12.00
CA ILE A 786 -7.25 -4.41 -11.35
C ILE A 786 -6.37 -3.22 -10.96
N ASP A 787 -6.35 -2.18 -11.76
CA ASP A 787 -5.70 -0.88 -11.53
C ASP A 787 -6.70 0.27 -11.46
N ALA A 788 -8.00 -0.04 -11.36
CA ALA A 788 -9.05 0.95 -11.24
C ALA A 788 -9.96 0.67 -10.05
N GLU A 789 -10.34 1.71 -9.34
CA GLU A 789 -11.36 1.67 -8.30
C GLU A 789 -12.76 1.52 -8.92
N ILE A 790 -12.91 1.95 -10.17
CA ILE A 790 -14.17 1.88 -10.93
C ILE A 790 -14.26 0.50 -11.58
N THR A 791 -15.25 -0.26 -11.17
CA THR A 791 -15.41 -1.66 -11.57
C THR A 791 -15.66 -1.81 -13.08
N GLY A 792 -16.35 -0.85 -13.68
CA GLY A 792 -16.55 -0.82 -15.13
C GLY A 792 -15.25 -0.70 -15.92
N ASP A 793 -14.30 0.11 -15.43
CA ASP A 793 -12.98 0.24 -16.05
C ASP A 793 -12.17 -1.06 -15.87
N ALA A 794 -12.24 -1.67 -14.68
CA ALA A 794 -11.62 -2.97 -14.41
C ALA A 794 -12.19 -4.08 -15.32
N PHE A 795 -13.51 -4.12 -15.54
CA PHE A 795 -14.15 -5.06 -16.46
C PHE A 795 -13.69 -4.81 -17.91
N ASN A 796 -13.62 -3.57 -18.35
CA ASN A 796 -13.19 -3.20 -19.70
C ASN A 796 -11.71 -3.53 -19.98
N ALA A 797 -10.91 -3.71 -18.93
CA ALA A 797 -9.52 -4.15 -19.03
C ALA A 797 -9.37 -5.67 -19.19
N ASN A 798 -10.43 -6.46 -18.99
CA ASN A 798 -10.39 -7.90 -19.19
C ASN A 798 -10.02 -8.27 -20.64
N ALA A 799 -9.26 -9.36 -20.80
CA ALA A 799 -8.98 -9.93 -22.10
C ALA A 799 -10.24 -10.61 -22.66
N ILE A 800 -10.86 -10.05 -23.70
CA ILE A 800 -12.08 -10.58 -24.30
C ILE A 800 -11.73 -11.34 -25.57
N ARG A 801 -11.94 -12.66 -25.55
CA ARG A 801 -11.79 -13.53 -26.73
C ARG A 801 -13.02 -14.37 -27.03
N GLY A 802 -13.93 -14.51 -26.10
CA GLY A 802 -15.17 -15.24 -26.14
C GLY A 802 -16.28 -14.45 -25.47
N ASN A 803 -16.98 -15.06 -24.52
CA ASN A 803 -17.91 -14.34 -23.64
C ASN A 803 -17.11 -13.32 -22.81
N ALA A 804 -17.65 -12.13 -22.61
CA ALA A 804 -16.99 -11.05 -21.85
C ALA A 804 -16.80 -11.38 -20.35
N ASN A 805 -17.57 -12.35 -19.85
CA ASN A 805 -17.51 -12.84 -18.47
C ASN A 805 -16.51 -14.00 -18.27
N ASP A 806 -15.89 -14.53 -19.34
CA ASP A 806 -14.92 -15.61 -19.25
C ASP A 806 -13.62 -15.15 -18.54
N ASP A 807 -13.07 -16.00 -17.67
CA ASP A 807 -11.75 -15.78 -17.05
C ASP A 807 -10.62 -16.24 -17.98
N ILE A 808 -10.14 -15.35 -18.83
CA ILE A 808 -9.13 -15.59 -19.86
C ILE A 808 -7.79 -14.98 -19.45
N LEU A 809 -6.70 -15.79 -19.56
CA LEU A 809 -5.32 -15.34 -19.35
C LEU A 809 -4.67 -14.71 -20.60
#